data_f6d92719d600b1e8927587f4f90b7121
#
_entry.id   f6d92719d600b1e8927587f4f90b7121
#
_cell.length_a   1.000
_cell.length_b   1.000
_cell.length_c   1.000
_cell.angle_alpha   90.00
_cell.angle_beta   90.00
_cell.angle_gamma   90.00
#
_symmetry.space_group_name_H-M   'P 1'
#
loop_
_entity.id
_entity.type
_entity.pdbx_description
1 polymer ?
#
loop_
_entity_poly.entity_id
_entity_poly.type
_entity_poly.pdbx_seq_one_letter_code
_entity_poly.pdbx_strand_id
1 'polypeptide(L)'
;MKLHDHGVYLVNGQLTDTAPAHVTEAEARKGTIAYGILKAHNTAPDMKDLRIKFDSMTSHDITYVGIIQTARASGMEKFPLPYVLTNCHNSLCAVGGTINEDDHQFALSAAHKYGGIYVPPNMAVIHSYNREMMAGCGRMILGSDSHTRYGALGTMAVGEGGGELAKQLVGRTYDMAMPGVICVYLTGRLNPGVGPHDVALALVGATYANGYVKNKVMEFVGPGVASLSADCRNGIDCMTTETTCWSSIWQTDGVTEEYLAGHGRADAYKELKPADVAYYDGCIELDLSKIECMIALPMHPSYAYPIRELKANAKDLLHEIETRANEQLSGKVKMDLVSKVRADGSIYVDQGIVAGCSGGTYENLCAVADILRGKSCGNGEFKFSAYPDSMPTYLELVKNGVVADIVSAGGIFRECFCGPCFGAGDPPANGEFSIRHTTRNFPNREGSKPGEGQISGVALMDARSIAATAANGGILTAASEVCDHDYTAPKYHFDRGVYDKRIYNGWGSPEPETALRFGPNIKDWPQQPELTDDLLVKIVSYITDPVTTTDELIPSGETSSFRSNPLRLAEFTLSRKDPAYVGRAKAVKALDEARTAGTLPEEVQAVYAALEKAGYKPNAAATNIGSAIFANKPGDGSAREQAASCQRVLGGAANFAKEYATKRYRSNCINWGMLPFLVEDPSVFELGDCIYLPGVRKALLEAADTMPAVAVKPNGSVKEFTVKLGALTDAERQILADGCLINYYKNN
;
A
#
# COMPACT_ATOMS: atom_id res chain seq x y z
N MET A 1 18.40 -16.08 8.69
CA MET A 1 18.49 -14.67 8.22
C MET A 1 19.38 -13.88 9.17
N LYS A 2 20.28 -13.02 8.64
CA LYS A 2 21.16 -12.16 9.43
C LYS A 2 21.06 -10.72 8.91
N LEU A 3 20.82 -9.77 9.80
CA LEU A 3 20.79 -8.34 9.50
C LEU A 3 22.10 -7.73 10.00
N HIS A 4 22.83 -7.03 9.11
CA HIS A 4 24.03 -6.28 9.49
C HIS A 4 23.63 -4.92 10.06
N ASP A 5 24.26 -4.51 11.15
CA ASP A 5 24.02 -3.24 11.82
C ASP A 5 24.87 -2.07 11.27
N HIS A 6 25.63 -2.35 10.21
CA HIS A 6 26.53 -1.42 9.53
C HIS A 6 26.48 -1.60 8.02
N GLY A 7 27.05 -0.66 7.27
CA GLY A 7 27.16 -0.75 5.82
C GLY A 7 28.15 -1.81 5.37
N VAL A 8 27.88 -2.40 4.20
CA VAL A 8 28.69 -3.48 3.64
C VAL A 8 29.11 -3.18 2.20
N TYR A 9 30.23 -3.75 1.77
CA TYR A 9 30.66 -3.76 0.39
C TYR A 9 30.31 -5.09 -0.28
N LEU A 10 29.90 -5.03 -1.54
CA LEU A 10 29.83 -6.18 -2.44
C LEU A 10 30.96 -6.04 -3.45
N VAL A 11 31.96 -6.95 -3.38
CA VAL A 11 33.14 -6.92 -4.23
C VAL A 11 33.14 -8.17 -5.09
N ASN A 12 33.02 -8.01 -6.41
CA ASN A 12 32.91 -9.14 -7.37
C ASN A 12 31.88 -10.18 -6.93
N GLY A 13 30.72 -9.73 -6.40
CA GLY A 13 29.65 -10.59 -5.94
C GLY A 13 29.83 -11.21 -4.55
N GLN A 14 30.88 -10.85 -3.80
CA GLN A 14 31.15 -11.35 -2.45
C GLN A 14 30.99 -10.21 -1.41
N LEU A 15 30.29 -10.51 -0.32
CA LEU A 15 30.12 -9.57 0.79
C LEU A 15 31.42 -9.40 1.58
N THR A 16 31.73 -8.17 1.96
CA THR A 16 32.87 -7.83 2.83
C THR A 16 32.60 -6.55 3.61
N ASP A 17 33.10 -6.48 4.85
CA ASP A 17 33.04 -5.27 5.68
C ASP A 17 34.25 -4.31 5.39
N THR A 18 35.21 -4.77 4.61
CA THR A 18 36.43 -4.04 4.33
C THR A 18 36.34 -3.31 2.99
N ALA A 19 36.55 -2.00 2.99
CA ALA A 19 36.65 -1.23 1.76
C ALA A 19 37.81 -1.71 0.89
N PRO A 20 37.59 -1.95 -0.42
CA PRO A 20 38.68 -2.23 -1.35
C PRO A 20 39.69 -1.07 -1.41
N ALA A 21 40.95 -1.39 -1.59
CA ALA A 21 41.98 -0.36 -1.76
C ALA A 21 41.64 0.55 -2.96
N HIS A 22 41.78 1.85 -2.75
CA HIS A 22 41.57 2.89 -3.79
C HIS A 22 40.11 3.16 -4.21
N VAL A 23 39.10 2.62 -3.53
CA VAL A 23 37.68 2.94 -3.78
C VAL A 23 37.11 3.62 -2.54
N THR A 24 36.61 4.82 -2.70
CA THR A 24 35.88 5.52 -1.62
C THR A 24 34.44 4.97 -1.51
N GLU A 25 33.85 5.08 -0.31
CA GLU A 25 32.44 4.74 -0.09
C GLU A 25 31.52 5.47 -1.08
N ALA A 26 31.75 6.76 -1.30
CA ALA A 26 30.96 7.57 -2.24
C ALA A 26 31.04 7.08 -3.70
N GLU A 27 32.16 6.51 -4.10
CA GLU A 27 32.32 5.87 -5.42
C GLU A 27 31.61 4.52 -5.45
N ALA A 28 31.79 3.69 -4.43
CA ALA A 28 31.17 2.38 -4.31
C ALA A 28 29.62 2.46 -4.25
N ARG A 29 29.04 3.49 -3.64
CA ARG A 29 27.59 3.76 -3.64
C ARG A 29 27.01 3.87 -5.07
N LYS A 30 27.80 4.36 -6.02
CA LYS A 30 27.40 4.46 -7.43
C LYS A 30 27.32 3.10 -8.13
N GLY A 31 27.88 2.06 -7.51
CA GLY A 31 27.90 0.70 -8.03
C GLY A 31 26.60 -0.09 -7.83
N THR A 32 25.61 0.43 -7.09
CA THR A 32 24.33 -0.25 -6.91
C THR A 32 23.45 -0.14 -8.16
N ILE A 33 22.60 -1.13 -8.41
CA ILE A 33 21.61 -1.10 -9.49
C ILE A 33 20.65 0.08 -9.27
N ALA A 34 20.22 0.25 -8.02
CA ALA A 34 19.33 1.32 -7.61
C ALA A 34 19.87 2.71 -7.97
N TYR A 35 21.16 2.97 -7.70
CA TYR A 35 21.77 4.25 -8.07
C TYR A 35 21.75 4.48 -9.57
N GLY A 36 22.06 3.45 -10.36
CA GLY A 36 22.07 3.53 -11.83
C GLY A 36 20.71 3.89 -12.41
N ILE A 37 19.63 3.26 -11.92
CA ILE A 37 18.26 3.52 -12.36
C ILE A 37 17.81 4.92 -11.94
N LEU A 38 18.02 5.29 -10.67
CA LEU A 38 17.65 6.61 -10.16
C LEU A 38 18.37 7.72 -10.91
N LYS A 39 19.66 7.54 -11.22
CA LYS A 39 20.43 8.52 -12.00
C LYS A 39 19.88 8.70 -13.41
N ALA A 40 19.43 7.62 -14.05
CA ALA A 40 18.89 7.68 -15.41
C ALA A 40 17.54 8.44 -15.49
N HIS A 41 16.77 8.46 -14.39
CA HIS A 41 15.45 9.10 -14.32
C HIS A 41 15.46 10.45 -13.58
N ASN A 42 16.60 10.82 -12.98
CA ASN A 42 16.72 12.07 -12.23
C ASN A 42 16.99 13.24 -13.18
N THR A 43 16.19 14.28 -13.06
CA THR A 43 16.33 15.54 -13.81
C THR A 43 16.99 16.65 -12.99
N ALA A 44 17.29 16.42 -11.70
CA ALA A 44 18.04 17.35 -10.88
C ALA A 44 19.55 17.35 -11.24
N PRO A 45 20.28 18.43 -10.92
CA PRO A 45 21.70 18.55 -11.28
C PRO A 45 22.62 17.61 -10.48
N ASP A 46 22.15 17.07 -9.37
CA ASP A 46 22.91 16.19 -8.49
C ASP A 46 22.06 14.98 -8.05
N MET A 47 22.65 14.12 -7.21
CA MET A 47 21.99 12.91 -6.69
C MET A 47 21.61 13.04 -5.21
N LYS A 48 21.50 14.24 -4.67
CA LYS A 48 21.09 14.46 -3.28
C LYS A 48 19.58 14.65 -3.18
N ASP A 49 19.05 15.60 -3.95
CA ASP A 49 17.63 15.92 -4.01
C ASP A 49 17.12 15.59 -5.42
N LEU A 50 16.52 14.41 -5.56
CA LEU A 50 16.13 13.85 -6.84
C LEU A 50 14.82 14.47 -7.35
N ARG A 51 14.73 14.63 -8.68
CA ARG A 51 13.51 15.00 -9.42
C ARG A 51 13.24 13.94 -10.47
N ILE A 52 12.50 12.93 -10.07
CA ILE A 52 12.30 11.72 -10.89
C ILE A 52 11.17 11.91 -11.88
N LYS A 53 11.40 11.45 -13.12
CA LYS A 53 10.37 11.20 -14.15
C LYS A 53 10.22 9.70 -14.36
N PHE A 54 8.98 9.24 -14.41
CA PHE A 54 8.65 7.83 -14.65
C PHE A 54 8.44 7.54 -16.14
N ASP A 55 8.65 6.27 -16.52
CA ASP A 55 8.41 5.81 -17.90
C ASP A 55 6.93 5.52 -18.16
N SER A 56 6.20 5.10 -17.16
CA SER A 56 4.75 4.86 -17.22
C SER A 56 4.09 4.94 -15.86
N MET A 57 2.76 5.00 -15.89
CA MET A 57 1.92 4.99 -14.69
C MET A 57 0.86 3.91 -14.76
N THR A 58 0.36 3.51 -13.57
CA THR A 58 -0.73 2.55 -13.47
C THR A 58 -1.65 2.87 -12.30
N SER A 59 -2.95 2.69 -12.49
CA SER A 59 -3.97 2.87 -11.45
C SER A 59 -5.11 1.88 -11.61
N HIS A 60 -5.84 1.68 -10.52
CA HIS A 60 -6.99 0.79 -10.49
C HIS A 60 -8.30 1.55 -10.24
N ASP A 61 -9.43 0.85 -10.41
CA ASP A 61 -10.79 1.38 -10.44
C ASP A 61 -11.27 2.06 -9.14
N ILE A 62 -10.58 1.91 -8.03
CA ILE A 62 -10.88 2.68 -6.81
C ILE A 62 -10.01 3.93 -6.64
N THR A 63 -9.16 4.29 -7.61
CA THR A 63 -8.25 5.45 -7.51
C THR A 63 -8.22 6.34 -8.75
N TYR A 64 -8.27 5.80 -9.96
CA TYR A 64 -8.01 6.57 -11.18
C TYR A 64 -9.01 7.71 -11.42
N VAL A 65 -10.29 7.57 -11.02
CA VAL A 65 -11.27 8.65 -11.20
C VAL A 65 -10.81 9.90 -10.43
N GLY A 66 -10.49 9.75 -9.15
CA GLY A 66 -10.01 10.86 -8.32
C GLY A 66 -8.70 11.47 -8.84
N ILE A 67 -7.77 10.63 -9.31
CA ILE A 67 -6.49 11.07 -9.89
C ILE A 67 -6.71 11.89 -11.16
N ILE A 68 -7.51 11.37 -12.09
CA ILE A 68 -7.82 12.07 -13.36
C ILE A 68 -8.59 13.37 -13.09
N GLN A 69 -9.54 13.37 -12.16
CA GLN A 69 -10.27 14.57 -11.76
C GLN A 69 -9.34 15.62 -11.14
N THR A 70 -8.38 15.21 -10.30
CA THR A 70 -7.36 16.11 -9.72
C THR A 70 -6.46 16.69 -10.81
N ALA A 71 -5.94 15.85 -11.71
CA ALA A 71 -5.08 16.28 -12.81
C ALA A 71 -5.81 17.22 -13.78
N ARG A 72 -7.09 16.90 -14.11
CA ARG A 72 -7.94 17.73 -14.96
C ARG A 72 -8.21 19.11 -14.32
N ALA A 73 -8.51 19.13 -13.04
CA ALA A 73 -8.68 20.38 -12.29
C ALA A 73 -7.38 21.20 -12.21
N SER A 74 -6.24 20.56 -12.37
CA SER A 74 -4.89 21.14 -12.37
C SER A 74 -4.36 21.47 -13.78
N GLY A 75 -5.21 21.40 -14.83
CA GLY A 75 -4.86 21.82 -16.19
C GLY A 75 -4.33 20.71 -17.12
N MET A 76 -4.53 19.44 -16.83
CA MET A 76 -4.13 18.34 -17.70
C MET A 76 -4.90 18.35 -19.02
N GLU A 77 -4.21 18.31 -20.16
CA GLU A 77 -4.78 18.26 -21.52
C GLU A 77 -4.74 16.84 -22.12
N LYS A 78 -3.69 16.06 -21.82
CA LYS A 78 -3.49 14.67 -22.28
C LYS A 78 -2.59 13.93 -21.28
N PHE A 79 -2.56 12.62 -21.38
CA PHE A 79 -1.58 11.84 -20.60
C PHE A 79 -0.17 12.02 -21.20
N PRO A 80 0.79 12.53 -20.41
CA PRO A 80 2.14 12.83 -20.90
C PRO A 80 3.04 11.59 -20.99
N LEU A 81 2.61 10.47 -20.43
CA LEU A 81 3.30 9.17 -20.40
C LEU A 81 2.24 8.05 -20.47
N PRO A 82 2.63 6.80 -20.84
CA PRO A 82 1.70 5.67 -20.84
C PRO A 82 1.01 5.53 -19.48
N TYR A 83 -0.31 5.55 -19.45
CA TYR A 83 -1.09 5.42 -18.23
C TYR A 83 -2.08 4.27 -18.36
N VAL A 84 -1.89 3.24 -17.53
CA VAL A 84 -2.71 2.02 -17.50
C VAL A 84 -3.81 2.17 -16.45
N LEU A 85 -5.06 2.03 -16.90
CA LEU A 85 -6.27 2.09 -16.08
C LEU A 85 -6.86 0.68 -15.97
N THR A 86 -6.69 0.01 -14.81
CA THR A 86 -7.06 -1.39 -14.63
C THR A 86 -8.29 -1.52 -13.73
N ASN A 87 -9.27 -2.30 -14.15
CA ASN A 87 -10.51 -2.53 -13.40
C ASN A 87 -10.46 -3.86 -12.65
N CYS A 88 -9.78 -3.90 -11.51
CA CYS A 88 -9.48 -5.13 -10.81
C CYS A 88 -9.85 -5.16 -9.32
N HIS A 89 -10.18 -4.02 -8.70
CA HIS A 89 -10.58 -3.97 -7.29
C HIS A 89 -12.09 -4.10 -7.14
N ASN A 90 -12.86 -3.18 -7.71
CA ASN A 90 -14.31 -3.32 -7.76
C ASN A 90 -14.73 -4.34 -8.82
N SER A 91 -14.04 -4.36 -9.96
CA SER A 91 -14.49 -5.14 -11.11
C SER A 91 -15.99 -4.93 -11.32
N LEU A 92 -16.77 -5.98 -11.45
CA LEU A 92 -18.25 -5.90 -11.52
C LEU A 92 -18.92 -6.54 -10.29
N CYS A 93 -18.15 -6.82 -9.23
CA CYS A 93 -18.55 -7.73 -8.17
C CYS A 93 -18.95 -7.05 -6.85
N ALA A 94 -18.56 -5.79 -6.62
CA ALA A 94 -18.51 -5.27 -5.25
C ALA A 94 -19.87 -4.82 -4.70
N VAL A 95 -20.73 -4.17 -5.48
CA VAL A 95 -22.01 -3.60 -5.00
C VAL A 95 -23.09 -3.73 -6.08
N GLY A 96 -24.32 -3.91 -5.68
CA GLY A 96 -25.46 -3.84 -6.59
C GLY A 96 -25.62 -2.45 -7.23
N GLY A 97 -26.10 -2.37 -8.47
CA GLY A 97 -26.31 -1.15 -9.21
C GLY A 97 -25.18 -0.81 -10.20
N THR A 98 -25.26 0.37 -10.80
CA THR A 98 -24.39 0.79 -11.92
C THR A 98 -23.09 1.45 -11.47
N ILE A 99 -22.93 1.74 -10.19
CA ILE A 99 -21.90 2.63 -9.64
C ILE A 99 -20.45 2.25 -10.01
N ASN A 100 -20.13 0.96 -10.05
CA ASN A 100 -18.78 0.50 -10.41
C ASN A 100 -18.58 0.56 -11.93
N GLU A 101 -19.58 0.18 -12.72
CA GLU A 101 -19.50 0.26 -14.17
C GLU A 101 -19.46 1.72 -14.67
N ASP A 102 -20.11 2.64 -13.96
CA ASP A 102 -20.00 4.08 -14.24
C ASP A 102 -18.54 4.56 -14.14
N ASP A 103 -17.79 4.11 -13.12
CA ASP A 103 -16.35 4.41 -12.98
C ASP A 103 -15.54 3.79 -14.13
N HIS A 104 -15.88 2.58 -14.56
CA HIS A 104 -15.23 1.90 -15.70
C HIS A 104 -15.50 2.64 -17.01
N GLN A 105 -16.74 3.11 -17.24
CA GLN A 105 -17.08 3.89 -18.42
C GLN A 105 -16.39 5.26 -18.42
N PHE A 106 -16.24 5.88 -17.25
CA PHE A 106 -15.41 7.09 -17.11
C PHE A 106 -13.97 6.81 -17.53
N ALA A 107 -13.35 5.71 -17.03
CA ALA A 107 -11.97 5.35 -17.38
C ALA A 107 -11.77 5.08 -18.87
N LEU A 108 -12.71 4.34 -19.51
CA LEU A 108 -12.66 4.09 -20.94
C LEU A 108 -12.75 5.40 -21.73
N SER A 109 -13.68 6.28 -21.38
CA SER A 109 -13.80 7.59 -22.04
C SER A 109 -12.56 8.48 -21.81
N ALA A 110 -11.95 8.39 -20.62
CA ALA A 110 -10.70 9.09 -20.32
C ALA A 110 -9.50 8.51 -21.10
N ALA A 111 -9.44 7.19 -21.28
CA ALA A 111 -8.41 6.54 -22.08
C ALA A 111 -8.51 6.97 -23.55
N HIS A 112 -9.71 7.07 -24.11
CA HIS A 112 -9.92 7.67 -25.44
C HIS A 112 -9.49 9.14 -25.49
N LYS A 113 -10.06 9.97 -24.60
CA LYS A 113 -9.84 11.41 -24.60
C LYS A 113 -8.38 11.81 -24.44
N TYR A 114 -7.68 11.18 -23.50
CA TYR A 114 -6.33 11.57 -23.07
C TYR A 114 -5.23 10.65 -23.61
N GLY A 115 -5.56 9.58 -24.30
CA GLY A 115 -4.59 8.65 -24.88
C GLY A 115 -4.05 7.64 -23.85
N GLY A 116 -4.91 6.95 -23.12
CA GLY A 116 -4.56 5.95 -22.11
C GLY A 116 -4.70 4.50 -22.57
N ILE A 117 -4.37 3.58 -21.66
CA ILE A 117 -4.57 2.14 -21.81
C ILE A 117 -5.64 1.70 -20.85
N TYR A 118 -6.74 1.13 -21.35
CA TYR A 118 -7.86 0.67 -20.54
C TYR A 118 -7.92 -0.85 -20.49
N VAL A 119 -7.77 -1.41 -19.29
CA VAL A 119 -7.88 -2.86 -19.02
C VAL A 119 -9.24 -3.14 -18.40
N PRO A 120 -10.15 -3.83 -19.11
CA PRO A 120 -11.50 -4.11 -18.63
C PRO A 120 -11.53 -4.97 -17.35
N PRO A 121 -12.69 -5.03 -16.65
CA PRO A 121 -12.88 -5.93 -15.52
C PRO A 121 -12.56 -7.38 -15.86
N ASN A 122 -12.03 -8.11 -14.89
CA ASN A 122 -11.71 -9.53 -14.95
C ASN A 122 -10.67 -9.94 -16.02
N MET A 123 -9.92 -8.98 -16.58
CA MET A 123 -8.84 -9.27 -17.55
C MET A 123 -7.50 -9.52 -16.87
N ALA A 124 -7.15 -8.74 -15.86
CA ALA A 124 -5.97 -8.92 -15.07
C ALA A 124 -6.04 -8.09 -13.78
N VAL A 125 -5.35 -8.53 -12.73
CA VAL A 125 -5.04 -7.64 -11.62
C VAL A 125 -3.97 -6.65 -12.05
N ILE A 126 -3.97 -5.44 -11.46
CA ILE A 126 -3.14 -4.33 -11.90
C ILE A 126 -1.66 -4.71 -12.05
N HIS A 127 -1.10 -5.45 -11.08
CA HIS A 127 0.33 -5.76 -11.07
C HIS A 127 0.70 -6.82 -12.09
N SER A 128 -0.15 -7.80 -12.33
CA SER A 128 0.11 -8.84 -13.33
C SER A 128 0.08 -8.26 -14.75
N TYR A 129 -0.90 -7.40 -15.08
CA TYR A 129 -0.88 -6.69 -16.36
C TYR A 129 0.42 -5.89 -16.56
N ASN A 130 0.85 -5.16 -15.52
CA ASN A 130 2.07 -4.36 -15.63
C ASN A 130 3.34 -5.23 -15.76
N ARG A 131 3.42 -6.35 -15.05
CA ARG A 131 4.53 -7.33 -15.21
C ARG A 131 4.57 -7.89 -16.62
N GLU A 132 3.43 -8.33 -17.13
CA GLU A 132 3.29 -8.95 -18.45
C GLU A 132 3.52 -7.96 -19.60
N MET A 133 3.05 -6.70 -19.47
CA MET A 133 2.96 -5.76 -20.60
C MET A 133 3.81 -4.50 -20.48
N MET A 134 4.19 -4.05 -19.28
CA MET A 134 4.81 -2.73 -19.09
C MET A 134 6.23 -2.79 -18.49
N ALA A 135 6.48 -3.70 -17.54
CA ALA A 135 7.77 -3.80 -16.87
C ALA A 135 8.93 -4.10 -17.83
N GLY A 136 10.11 -3.60 -17.58
CA GLY A 136 11.33 -3.86 -18.35
C GLY A 136 12.56 -3.36 -17.61
N CYS A 137 13.70 -3.95 -17.91
CA CYS A 137 14.94 -3.71 -17.18
C CYS A 137 15.40 -2.24 -17.27
N GLY A 138 15.63 -1.63 -16.12
CA GLY A 138 16.07 -0.24 -16.00
C GLY A 138 14.94 0.80 -16.06
N ARG A 139 13.67 0.39 -16.15
CA ARG A 139 12.50 1.29 -16.15
C ARG A 139 12.11 1.70 -14.74
N MET A 140 11.33 2.79 -14.66
CA MET A 140 10.62 3.22 -13.45
C MET A 140 9.12 3.38 -13.71
N ILE A 141 8.29 2.81 -12.84
CA ILE A 141 6.82 2.84 -12.93
C ILE A 141 6.22 3.38 -11.64
N LEU A 142 5.30 4.36 -11.74
CA LEU A 142 4.54 4.89 -10.62
C LEU A 142 3.12 4.33 -10.63
N GLY A 143 2.68 3.77 -9.50
CA GLY A 143 1.34 3.23 -9.36
C GLY A 143 0.56 3.82 -8.20
N SER A 144 -0.77 3.81 -8.31
CA SER A 144 -1.66 4.21 -7.22
C SER A 144 -1.95 3.09 -6.21
N ASP A 145 -1.38 1.92 -6.42
CA ASP A 145 -1.42 0.80 -5.47
C ASP A 145 -0.07 0.62 -4.79
N SER A 146 -0.09 0.33 -3.49
CA SER A 146 1.12 0.17 -2.68
C SER A 146 1.98 -1.03 -3.07
N HIS A 147 1.38 -2.08 -3.68
CA HIS A 147 2.10 -3.24 -4.19
C HIS A 147 2.67 -3.04 -5.60
N THR A 148 2.78 -1.81 -6.07
CA THR A 148 3.49 -1.48 -7.32
C THR A 148 4.98 -1.77 -7.11
N ARG A 149 5.35 -3.03 -7.36
CA ARG A 149 6.68 -3.63 -7.19
C ARG A 149 6.94 -4.55 -8.38
N TYR A 150 7.92 -4.20 -9.20
CA TYR A 150 8.29 -4.96 -10.40
C TYR A 150 9.81 -5.12 -10.51
N GLY A 151 10.48 -5.03 -9.36
CA GLY A 151 11.94 -5.15 -9.22
C GLY A 151 12.47 -6.47 -9.75
N ALA A 152 11.72 -7.56 -9.55
CA ALA A 152 12.05 -8.89 -10.07
C ALA A 152 12.23 -8.94 -11.60
N LEU A 153 11.62 -8.00 -12.32
CA LEU A 153 11.74 -7.83 -13.77
C LEU A 153 12.63 -6.63 -14.15
N GLY A 154 13.49 -6.21 -13.24
CA GLY A 154 14.42 -5.10 -13.46
C GLY A 154 13.79 -3.71 -13.50
N THR A 155 12.53 -3.56 -13.08
CA THR A 155 11.82 -2.27 -13.06
C THR A 155 11.68 -1.75 -11.63
N MET A 156 12.28 -0.61 -11.34
CA MET A 156 12.06 0.06 -10.05
C MET A 156 10.68 0.69 -10.03
N ALA A 157 9.77 0.09 -9.30
CA ALA A 157 8.38 0.53 -9.26
C ALA A 157 7.99 1.04 -7.86
N VAL A 158 7.18 2.08 -7.84
CA VAL A 158 6.81 2.81 -6.61
C VAL A 158 5.30 2.94 -6.53
N GLY A 159 4.75 2.59 -5.37
CA GLY A 159 3.34 2.80 -5.07
C GLY A 159 3.13 4.06 -4.23
N GLU A 160 2.36 5.03 -4.77
CA GLU A 160 2.11 6.32 -4.12
C GLU A 160 0.63 6.72 -4.16
N GLY A 161 0.29 7.76 -3.42
CA GLY A 161 -1.05 8.30 -3.41
C GLY A 161 -1.39 9.11 -4.66
N GLY A 162 -2.69 9.31 -4.88
CA GLY A 162 -3.22 9.95 -6.09
C GLY A 162 -2.66 11.32 -6.41
N GLY A 163 -2.26 12.11 -5.39
CA GLY A 163 -1.63 13.41 -5.60
C GLY A 163 -0.30 13.33 -6.33
N GLU A 164 0.55 12.33 -6.02
CA GLU A 164 1.82 12.14 -6.70
C GLU A 164 1.63 11.72 -8.18
N LEU A 165 0.61 10.88 -8.44
CA LEU A 165 0.25 10.52 -9.80
C LEU A 165 -0.31 11.73 -10.58
N ALA A 166 -1.15 12.54 -9.94
CA ALA A 166 -1.67 13.76 -10.57
C ALA A 166 -0.55 14.74 -10.96
N LYS A 167 0.51 14.87 -10.15
CA LYS A 167 1.71 15.65 -10.52
C LYS A 167 2.35 15.17 -11.82
N GLN A 168 2.49 13.85 -11.98
CA GLN A 168 3.04 13.29 -13.23
C GLN A 168 2.13 13.60 -14.42
N LEU A 169 0.80 13.53 -14.24
CA LEU A 169 -0.17 13.82 -15.30
C LEU A 169 -0.17 15.28 -15.76
N VAL A 170 0.31 16.20 -14.94
CA VAL A 170 0.55 17.60 -15.34
C VAL A 170 2.03 17.88 -15.65
N GLY A 171 2.82 16.83 -15.94
CA GLY A 171 4.20 16.95 -16.40
C GLY A 171 5.24 17.31 -15.35
N ARG A 172 4.89 17.26 -14.07
CA ARG A 172 5.81 17.55 -12.96
C ARG A 172 6.63 16.32 -12.57
N THR A 173 7.63 16.53 -11.73
CA THR A 173 8.52 15.48 -11.22
C THR A 173 8.03 14.90 -9.88
N TYR A 174 8.55 13.74 -9.53
CA TYR A 174 8.45 13.15 -8.20
C TYR A 174 9.73 13.51 -7.43
N ASP A 175 9.57 14.35 -6.41
CA ASP A 175 10.70 14.94 -5.71
C ASP A 175 10.98 14.15 -4.41
N MET A 176 12.25 13.80 -4.17
CA MET A 176 12.68 13.07 -2.98
C MET A 176 14.17 13.19 -2.74
N ALA A 177 14.62 13.03 -1.50
CA ALA A 177 16.03 12.82 -1.20
C ALA A 177 16.50 11.44 -1.72
N MET A 178 17.79 11.32 -2.08
CA MET A 178 18.37 10.03 -2.46
C MET A 178 18.16 9.00 -1.34
N PRO A 179 17.48 7.87 -1.59
CA PRO A 179 17.22 6.86 -0.58
C PRO A 179 18.48 6.05 -0.28
N GLY A 180 18.58 5.53 0.95
CA GLY A 180 19.54 4.48 1.27
C GLY A 180 19.21 3.18 0.52
N VAL A 181 20.24 2.35 0.31
CA VAL A 181 20.09 1.06 -0.37
C VAL A 181 20.53 -0.08 0.55
N ILE A 182 19.66 -1.05 0.75
CA ILE A 182 19.92 -2.26 1.55
C ILE A 182 20.14 -3.44 0.61
N CYS A 183 21.29 -4.11 0.75
CA CYS A 183 21.55 -5.36 0.09
C CYS A 183 20.67 -6.48 0.66
N VAL A 184 19.98 -7.23 -0.18
CA VAL A 184 19.36 -8.51 0.18
C VAL A 184 20.14 -9.61 -0.53
N TYR A 185 21.09 -10.21 0.18
CA TYR A 185 22.02 -11.17 -0.36
C TYR A 185 21.47 -12.59 -0.23
N LEU A 186 21.02 -13.15 -1.35
CA LEU A 186 20.41 -14.47 -1.41
C LEU A 186 21.45 -15.57 -1.67
N THR A 187 21.38 -16.64 -0.88
CA THR A 187 22.17 -17.86 -1.06
C THR A 187 21.28 -19.09 -0.99
N GLY A 188 21.81 -20.25 -1.41
CA GLY A 188 21.07 -21.51 -1.36
C GLY A 188 19.90 -21.57 -2.33
N ARG A 189 18.97 -22.48 -2.06
CA ARG A 189 17.70 -22.67 -2.79
C ARG A 189 16.60 -23.08 -1.83
N LEU A 190 15.34 -22.88 -2.21
CA LEU A 190 14.18 -23.29 -1.42
C LEU A 190 14.11 -24.83 -1.29
N ASN A 191 13.64 -25.28 -0.14
CA ASN A 191 13.32 -26.69 0.09
C ASN A 191 11.94 -27.03 -0.49
N PRO A 192 11.64 -28.33 -0.75
CA PRO A 192 10.32 -28.75 -1.20
C PRO A 192 9.20 -28.25 -0.29
N GLY A 193 8.11 -27.79 -0.90
CA GLY A 193 6.97 -27.24 -0.19
C GLY A 193 7.09 -25.77 0.27
N VAL A 194 8.29 -25.20 0.26
CA VAL A 194 8.51 -23.77 0.59
C VAL A 194 8.29 -22.92 -0.66
N GLY A 195 7.50 -21.85 -0.52
CA GLY A 195 7.12 -20.98 -1.62
C GLY A 195 7.51 -19.50 -1.43
N PRO A 196 7.18 -18.64 -2.40
CA PRO A 196 7.56 -17.23 -2.39
C PRO A 196 7.00 -16.47 -1.18
N HIS A 197 5.81 -16.83 -0.73
CA HIS A 197 5.18 -16.13 0.39
C HIS A 197 5.87 -16.43 1.72
N ASP A 198 6.44 -17.63 1.86
CA ASP A 198 7.23 -17.99 3.05
C ASP A 198 8.48 -17.10 3.18
N VAL A 199 9.19 -16.88 2.06
CA VAL A 199 10.34 -15.96 2.01
C VAL A 199 9.92 -14.53 2.36
N ALA A 200 8.82 -14.10 1.77
CA ALA A 200 8.29 -12.75 1.98
C ALA A 200 7.89 -12.51 3.44
N LEU A 201 7.16 -13.44 4.06
CA LEU A 201 6.74 -13.34 5.45
C LEU A 201 7.94 -13.37 6.41
N ALA A 202 8.95 -14.17 6.12
CA ALA A 202 10.18 -14.18 6.89
C ALA A 202 10.92 -12.84 6.82
N LEU A 203 10.98 -12.19 5.63
CA LEU A 203 11.55 -10.85 5.47
C LEU A 203 10.75 -9.78 6.22
N VAL A 204 9.43 -9.80 6.08
CA VAL A 204 8.54 -8.83 6.77
C VAL A 204 8.66 -8.97 8.29
N GLY A 205 8.62 -10.20 8.81
CA GLY A 205 8.78 -10.47 10.24
C GLY A 205 10.10 -9.98 10.81
N ALA A 206 11.19 -10.10 10.03
CA ALA A 206 12.54 -9.69 10.48
C ALA A 206 12.79 -8.18 10.39
N THR A 207 12.10 -7.44 9.52
CA THR A 207 12.50 -6.06 9.16
C THR A 207 11.48 -4.99 9.50
N TYR A 208 10.21 -5.35 9.70
CA TYR A 208 9.16 -4.36 9.93
C TYR A 208 9.29 -3.65 11.30
N ALA A 209 9.39 -4.42 12.38
CA ALA A 209 9.34 -3.88 13.74
C ALA A 209 10.53 -2.96 14.07
N ASN A 210 11.71 -3.25 13.51
CA ASN A 210 12.94 -2.46 13.71
C ASN A 210 13.11 -1.34 12.67
N GLY A 211 12.24 -1.28 11.65
CA GLY A 211 12.32 -0.28 10.58
C GLY A 211 13.57 -0.38 9.70
N TYR A 212 14.23 -1.52 9.64
CA TYR A 212 15.54 -1.71 9.04
C TYR A 212 15.62 -1.22 7.59
N VAL A 213 14.58 -1.47 6.80
CA VAL A 213 14.48 -1.06 5.38
C VAL A 213 13.54 0.13 5.15
N LYS A 214 13.01 0.74 6.21
CA LYS A 214 12.03 1.84 6.10
C LYS A 214 12.54 2.97 5.21
N ASN A 215 11.75 3.33 4.18
CA ASN A 215 12.04 4.38 3.19
C ASN A 215 13.34 4.17 2.38
N LYS A 216 13.89 2.96 2.36
CA LYS A 216 15.09 2.60 1.59
C LYS A 216 14.73 1.73 0.39
N VAL A 217 15.66 1.50 -0.51
CA VAL A 217 15.53 0.54 -1.60
C VAL A 217 16.10 -0.82 -1.13
N MET A 218 15.35 -1.89 -1.35
CA MET A 218 15.85 -3.25 -1.19
C MET A 218 16.41 -3.75 -2.53
N GLU A 219 17.72 -4.03 -2.59
CA GLU A 219 18.38 -4.53 -3.79
C GLU A 219 18.74 -6.01 -3.61
N PHE A 220 18.04 -6.88 -4.36
CA PHE A 220 18.20 -8.34 -4.28
C PHE A 220 19.30 -8.82 -5.21
N VAL A 221 20.32 -9.42 -4.63
CA VAL A 221 21.52 -9.88 -5.31
C VAL A 221 22.01 -11.22 -4.72
N GLY A 222 23.04 -11.79 -5.30
CA GLY A 222 23.67 -13.00 -4.79
C GLY A 222 23.30 -14.26 -5.59
N PRO A 223 24.04 -15.37 -5.35
CA PRO A 223 23.91 -16.58 -6.15
C PRO A 223 22.55 -17.29 -6.01
N GLY A 224 21.84 -17.08 -4.91
CA GLY A 224 20.51 -17.66 -4.69
C GLY A 224 19.45 -17.12 -5.64
N VAL A 225 19.63 -15.93 -6.23
CA VAL A 225 18.66 -15.34 -7.17
C VAL A 225 18.39 -16.28 -8.34
N ALA A 226 19.42 -16.89 -8.91
CA ALA A 226 19.31 -17.79 -10.07
C ALA A 226 18.52 -19.09 -9.76
N SER A 227 18.31 -19.43 -8.49
CA SER A 227 17.53 -20.60 -8.09
C SER A 227 16.02 -20.35 -8.04
N LEU A 228 15.58 -19.11 -8.19
CA LEU A 228 14.18 -18.68 -8.10
C LEU A 228 13.61 -18.41 -9.49
N SER A 229 12.40 -18.94 -9.76
CA SER A 229 11.65 -18.62 -10.96
C SER A 229 11.20 -17.16 -10.99
N ALA A 230 10.77 -16.66 -12.14
CA ALA A 230 10.24 -15.31 -12.28
C ALA A 230 8.99 -15.09 -11.40
N ASP A 231 8.07 -16.05 -11.35
CA ASP A 231 6.87 -15.99 -10.51
C ASP A 231 7.23 -15.96 -9.02
N CYS A 232 8.20 -16.77 -8.60
CA CYS A 232 8.68 -16.78 -7.23
C CYS A 232 9.28 -15.41 -6.84
N ARG A 233 10.16 -14.85 -7.69
CA ARG A 233 10.72 -13.50 -7.47
C ARG A 233 9.64 -12.43 -7.41
N ASN A 234 8.66 -12.46 -8.32
CA ASN A 234 7.53 -11.52 -8.35
C ASN A 234 6.67 -11.60 -7.08
N GLY A 235 6.44 -12.81 -6.55
CA GLY A 235 5.72 -13.01 -5.30
C GLY A 235 6.43 -12.42 -4.09
N ILE A 236 7.75 -12.62 -3.98
CA ILE A 236 8.59 -12.02 -2.93
C ILE A 236 8.62 -10.50 -3.08
N ASP A 237 8.88 -10.01 -4.28
CA ASP A 237 9.04 -8.58 -4.60
C ASP A 237 7.79 -7.78 -4.26
N CYS A 238 6.61 -8.29 -4.61
CA CYS A 238 5.31 -7.68 -4.30
C CYS A 238 5.14 -7.42 -2.81
N MET A 239 5.58 -8.34 -1.97
CA MET A 239 5.44 -8.26 -0.51
C MET A 239 6.46 -7.34 0.17
N THR A 240 7.49 -6.87 -0.54
CA THR A 240 8.45 -5.91 0.02
C THR A 240 7.79 -4.64 0.52
N THR A 241 6.64 -4.27 -0.03
CA THR A 241 5.82 -3.15 0.47
C THR A 241 5.49 -3.27 1.96
N GLU A 242 5.28 -4.48 2.46
CA GLU A 242 4.90 -4.72 3.87
C GLU A 242 6.08 -4.55 4.83
N THR A 243 7.30 -4.40 4.32
CA THR A 243 8.48 -4.03 5.11
C THR A 243 8.63 -2.52 5.30
N THR A 244 7.75 -1.71 4.68
CA THR A 244 7.83 -0.23 4.61
C THR A 244 8.99 0.30 3.77
N CYS A 245 9.66 -0.51 2.96
CA CYS A 245 10.67 -0.02 2.01
C CYS A 245 10.04 0.93 0.98
N TRP A 246 10.84 1.84 0.42
CA TRP A 246 10.37 2.76 -0.62
C TRP A 246 10.16 2.04 -1.96
N SER A 247 11.12 1.20 -2.36
CA SER A 247 11.06 0.37 -3.56
C SER A 247 11.96 -0.85 -3.44
N SER A 248 11.92 -1.72 -4.44
CA SER A 248 12.77 -2.91 -4.58
C SER A 248 13.30 -3.04 -5.99
N ILE A 249 14.45 -3.65 -6.13
CA ILE A 249 15.08 -3.97 -7.43
C ILE A 249 15.90 -5.26 -7.30
N TRP A 250 15.96 -6.05 -8.35
CA TRP A 250 16.69 -7.30 -8.39
C TRP A 250 17.76 -7.26 -9.48
N GLN A 251 18.86 -7.96 -9.27
CA GLN A 251 19.72 -8.33 -10.39
C GLN A 251 18.93 -9.16 -11.39
N THR A 252 19.16 -8.94 -12.69
CA THR A 252 18.50 -9.65 -13.77
C THR A 252 19.42 -10.69 -14.39
N ASP A 253 18.83 -11.77 -14.88
CA ASP A 253 19.55 -12.92 -15.44
C ASP A 253 18.71 -13.59 -16.54
N GLY A 254 19.15 -14.80 -16.97
CA GLY A 254 18.44 -15.59 -17.99
C GLY A 254 16.97 -15.90 -17.64
N VAL A 255 16.62 -15.99 -16.35
CA VAL A 255 15.22 -16.19 -15.93
C VAL A 255 14.36 -14.95 -16.25
N THR A 256 14.89 -13.76 -15.99
CA THR A 256 14.23 -12.50 -16.35
C THR A 256 14.12 -12.36 -17.88
N GLU A 257 15.19 -12.72 -18.61
CA GLU A 257 15.21 -12.71 -20.07
C GLU A 257 14.15 -13.65 -20.66
N GLU A 258 14.09 -14.90 -20.18
CA GLU A 258 13.09 -15.88 -20.63
C GLU A 258 11.66 -15.41 -20.34
N TYR A 259 11.41 -14.82 -19.17
CA TYR A 259 10.10 -14.28 -18.84
C TYR A 259 9.69 -13.17 -19.83
N LEU A 260 10.52 -12.18 -20.04
CA LEU A 260 10.21 -11.05 -20.95
C LEU A 260 10.08 -11.53 -22.40
N ALA A 261 10.94 -12.44 -22.86
CA ALA A 261 10.85 -13.02 -24.19
C ALA A 261 9.57 -13.86 -24.37
N GLY A 262 9.19 -14.64 -23.36
CA GLY A 262 7.95 -15.42 -23.35
C GLY A 262 6.70 -14.56 -23.48
N HIS A 263 6.75 -13.29 -23.02
CA HIS A 263 5.70 -12.31 -23.17
C HIS A 263 5.81 -11.46 -24.45
N GLY A 264 6.69 -11.87 -25.39
CA GLY A 264 6.91 -11.13 -26.65
C GLY A 264 7.63 -9.80 -26.47
N ARG A 265 8.42 -9.66 -25.40
CA ARG A 265 9.07 -8.40 -24.98
C ARG A 265 10.57 -8.59 -24.71
N ALA A 266 11.24 -9.39 -25.55
CA ALA A 266 12.68 -9.63 -25.44
C ALA A 266 13.52 -8.35 -25.48
N ASP A 267 13.04 -7.31 -26.18
CA ASP A 267 13.64 -5.98 -26.25
C ASP A 267 13.62 -5.22 -24.94
N ALA A 268 12.77 -5.61 -24.00
CA ALA A 268 12.69 -5.02 -22.66
C ALA A 268 13.73 -5.61 -21.68
N TYR A 269 14.45 -6.64 -22.08
CA TYR A 269 15.51 -7.23 -21.26
C TYR A 269 16.82 -6.42 -21.36
N LYS A 270 17.47 -6.28 -20.23
CA LYS A 270 18.83 -5.78 -20.09
C LYS A 270 19.43 -6.42 -18.83
N GLU A 271 20.70 -6.86 -18.91
CA GLU A 271 21.40 -7.28 -17.71
C GLU A 271 21.55 -6.11 -16.73
N LEU A 272 21.05 -6.29 -15.53
CA LEU A 272 21.23 -5.40 -14.40
C LEU A 272 21.95 -6.17 -13.31
N LYS A 273 23.12 -5.68 -12.92
CA LYS A 273 23.92 -6.23 -11.82
C LYS A 273 24.68 -5.11 -11.12
N PRO A 274 25.04 -5.28 -9.84
CA PRO A 274 25.95 -4.36 -9.19
C PRO A 274 27.29 -4.27 -9.96
N ALA A 275 27.95 -3.13 -9.86
CA ALA A 275 29.31 -2.99 -10.35
C ALA A 275 30.28 -3.91 -9.57
N ASP A 276 31.52 -4.05 -10.04
CA ASP A 276 32.55 -4.88 -9.38
C ASP A 276 32.74 -4.49 -7.90
N VAL A 277 32.49 -3.24 -7.55
CA VAL A 277 32.43 -2.73 -6.18
C VAL A 277 31.15 -1.93 -5.99
N ALA A 278 30.28 -2.37 -5.09
CA ALA A 278 29.11 -1.63 -4.65
C ALA A 278 29.10 -1.50 -3.12
N TYR A 279 28.54 -0.40 -2.60
CA TYR A 279 28.36 -0.20 -1.17
C TYR A 279 26.86 -0.04 -0.84
N TYR A 280 26.44 -0.70 0.22
CA TYR A 280 25.07 -0.69 0.73
C TYR A 280 25.05 -0.20 2.19
N ASP A 281 23.98 0.51 2.56
CA ASP A 281 23.78 1.06 3.91
C ASP A 281 23.47 -0.01 4.98
N GLY A 282 23.36 -1.24 4.56
CA GLY A 282 23.14 -2.43 5.38
C GLY A 282 22.92 -3.64 4.50
N CYS A 283 22.84 -4.81 5.13
CA CYS A 283 22.66 -6.07 4.39
C CYS A 283 21.77 -7.05 5.16
N ILE A 284 20.93 -7.74 4.41
CA ILE A 284 20.16 -8.90 4.86
C ILE A 284 20.75 -10.13 4.16
N GLU A 285 21.50 -10.94 4.89
CA GLU A 285 21.92 -12.26 4.39
C GLU A 285 20.79 -13.27 4.58
N LEU A 286 20.31 -13.83 3.49
CA LEU A 286 19.21 -14.78 3.45
C LEU A 286 19.62 -16.08 2.76
N ASP A 287 19.78 -17.13 3.54
CA ASP A 287 19.93 -18.49 3.03
C ASP A 287 18.55 -19.10 2.78
N LEU A 288 18.19 -19.26 1.50
CA LEU A 288 16.88 -19.77 1.07
C LEU A 288 16.63 -21.20 1.60
N SER A 289 17.68 -22.00 1.82
CA SER A 289 17.55 -23.36 2.36
C SER A 289 17.16 -23.41 3.84
N LYS A 290 17.16 -22.26 4.53
CA LYS A 290 16.76 -22.12 5.94
C LYS A 290 15.36 -21.54 6.11
N ILE A 291 14.70 -21.21 5.03
CA ILE A 291 13.31 -20.76 5.09
C ILE A 291 12.42 -21.98 5.29
N GLU A 292 11.53 -21.87 6.25
CA GLU A 292 10.48 -22.85 6.55
C GLU A 292 9.13 -22.37 6.00
N CYS A 293 8.11 -23.22 5.96
CA CYS A 293 6.75 -22.80 5.68
C CYS A 293 6.26 -21.85 6.79
N MET A 294 5.81 -20.67 6.42
CA MET A 294 5.48 -19.57 7.32
C MET A 294 3.98 -19.32 7.40
N ILE A 295 3.56 -18.71 8.50
CA ILE A 295 2.24 -18.13 8.70
C ILE A 295 2.39 -16.77 9.37
N ALA A 296 1.70 -15.74 8.85
CA ALA A 296 1.57 -14.47 9.54
C ALA A 296 0.16 -14.38 10.17
N LEU A 297 0.13 -14.35 11.49
CA LEU A 297 -1.10 -14.34 12.28
C LEU A 297 -1.83 -12.99 12.20
N PRO A 298 -3.16 -12.93 12.45
CA PRO A 298 -3.87 -11.67 12.51
C PRO A 298 -3.19 -10.72 13.52
N MET A 299 -3.10 -9.51 13.31
CA MET A 299 -3.68 -8.43 12.54
C MET A 299 -2.62 -7.72 11.66
N HIS A 300 -1.45 -8.32 11.45
CA HIS A 300 -0.37 -7.69 10.69
C HIS A 300 0.54 -8.74 10.02
N PRO A 301 1.04 -8.50 8.79
CA PRO A 301 1.94 -9.44 8.10
C PRO A 301 3.25 -9.71 8.84
N SER A 302 3.67 -8.82 9.75
CA SER A 302 4.89 -9.00 10.55
C SER A 302 4.75 -9.97 11.73
N TYR A 303 3.52 -10.41 12.06
CA TYR A 303 3.33 -11.45 13.07
C TYR A 303 3.58 -12.83 12.46
N ALA A 304 4.75 -12.98 11.88
CA ALA A 304 5.16 -14.12 11.07
C ALA A 304 5.94 -15.15 11.90
N TYR A 305 5.49 -16.39 11.83
CA TYR A 305 6.07 -17.53 12.53
C TYR A 305 6.24 -18.71 11.57
N PRO A 306 7.25 -19.58 11.74
CA PRO A 306 7.22 -20.90 11.13
C PRO A 306 5.96 -21.66 11.56
N ILE A 307 5.28 -22.33 10.62
CA ILE A 307 4.06 -23.10 10.93
C ILE A 307 4.37 -24.17 12.00
N ARG A 308 5.56 -24.78 11.95
CA ARG A 308 6.04 -25.73 12.94
C ARG A 308 6.07 -25.14 14.36
N GLU A 309 6.54 -23.89 14.49
CA GLU A 309 6.59 -23.18 15.77
C GLU A 309 5.19 -22.88 16.31
N LEU A 310 4.29 -22.40 15.44
CA LEU A 310 2.89 -22.19 15.80
C LEU A 310 2.24 -23.49 16.27
N LYS A 311 2.40 -24.61 15.55
CA LYS A 311 1.85 -25.91 15.93
C LYS A 311 2.38 -26.41 17.28
N ALA A 312 3.66 -26.17 17.57
CA ALA A 312 4.27 -26.56 18.85
C ALA A 312 3.78 -25.74 20.05
N ASN A 313 3.38 -24.47 19.82
CA ASN A 313 3.01 -23.50 20.87
C ASN A 313 1.62 -22.89 20.61
N ALA A 314 0.70 -23.65 20.02
CA ALA A 314 -0.54 -23.14 19.44
C ALA A 314 -1.35 -22.27 20.40
N LYS A 315 -1.63 -22.75 21.62
CA LYS A 315 -2.46 -22.01 22.57
C LYS A 315 -1.81 -20.73 23.06
N ASP A 316 -0.52 -20.74 23.32
CA ASP A 316 0.19 -19.59 23.87
C ASP A 316 0.34 -18.48 22.80
N LEU A 317 0.77 -18.84 21.59
CA LEU A 317 0.91 -17.89 20.49
C LEU A 317 -0.45 -17.32 20.04
N LEU A 318 -1.47 -18.16 19.90
CA LEU A 318 -2.80 -17.67 19.54
C LEU A 318 -3.41 -16.79 20.62
N HIS A 319 -3.18 -17.10 21.90
CA HIS A 319 -3.62 -16.25 23.02
C HIS A 319 -2.90 -14.89 23.03
N GLU A 320 -1.60 -14.86 22.73
CA GLU A 320 -0.85 -13.60 22.60
C GLU A 320 -1.44 -12.73 21.47
N ILE A 321 -1.74 -13.33 20.32
CA ILE A 321 -2.35 -12.62 19.18
C ILE A 321 -3.77 -12.14 19.52
N GLU A 322 -4.59 -12.96 20.17
CA GLU A 322 -5.92 -12.54 20.67
C GLU A 322 -5.82 -11.32 21.57
N THR A 323 -4.87 -11.32 22.50
CA THR A 323 -4.67 -10.22 23.45
C THR A 323 -4.37 -8.92 22.70
N ARG A 324 -3.40 -8.95 21.80
CA ARG A 324 -3.04 -7.79 20.95
C ARG A 324 -4.22 -7.34 20.08
N ALA A 325 -4.93 -8.28 19.45
CA ALA A 325 -6.08 -7.98 18.61
C ALA A 325 -7.22 -7.33 19.41
N ASN A 326 -7.51 -7.86 20.59
CA ASN A 326 -8.58 -7.35 21.44
C ASN A 326 -8.28 -5.95 22.01
N GLU A 327 -7.01 -5.64 22.27
CA GLU A 327 -6.58 -4.27 22.57
C GLU A 327 -6.86 -3.30 21.40
N GLN A 328 -6.50 -3.68 20.17
CA GLN A 328 -6.76 -2.88 18.97
C GLN A 328 -8.25 -2.70 18.66
N LEU A 329 -9.06 -3.72 18.93
CA LEU A 329 -10.52 -3.70 18.71
C LEU A 329 -11.27 -2.88 19.77
N SER A 330 -10.60 -2.41 20.83
CA SER A 330 -11.14 -1.50 21.85
C SER A 330 -12.44 -2.02 22.52
N GLY A 331 -12.55 -3.34 22.70
CA GLY A 331 -13.69 -3.98 23.38
C GLY A 331 -15.01 -4.03 22.59
N LYS A 332 -15.03 -3.61 21.33
CA LYS A 332 -16.25 -3.67 20.50
C LYS A 332 -16.67 -5.09 20.16
N VAL A 333 -15.70 -5.93 19.88
CA VAL A 333 -15.82 -7.37 19.62
C VAL A 333 -14.62 -8.07 20.23
N LYS A 334 -14.68 -9.40 20.35
CA LYS A 334 -13.60 -10.19 20.88
C LYS A 334 -13.16 -11.24 19.87
N MET A 335 -11.88 -11.23 19.50
CA MET A 335 -11.27 -12.28 18.68
C MET A 335 -11.06 -13.52 19.55
N ASP A 336 -11.39 -14.69 19.01
CA ASP A 336 -11.21 -16.01 19.64
C ASP A 336 -10.52 -16.95 18.63
N LEU A 337 -9.21 -17.08 18.75
CA LEU A 337 -8.38 -17.98 17.94
C LEU A 337 -8.02 -19.26 18.70
N VAL A 338 -7.94 -19.19 20.03
CA VAL A 338 -7.59 -20.35 20.87
C VAL A 338 -8.63 -21.45 20.75
N SER A 339 -9.91 -21.11 20.54
CA SER A 339 -10.98 -22.09 20.29
C SER A 339 -10.78 -22.91 19.01
N LYS A 340 -9.93 -22.46 18.09
CA LYS A 340 -9.56 -23.20 16.88
C LYS A 340 -8.57 -24.35 17.15
N VAL A 341 -7.99 -24.41 18.34
CA VAL A 341 -7.11 -25.51 18.77
C VAL A 341 -7.99 -26.66 19.28
N ARG A 342 -7.97 -27.77 18.58
CA ARG A 342 -8.72 -28.98 18.90
C ARG A 342 -8.13 -29.72 20.13
N ALA A 343 -8.84 -30.71 20.63
CA ALA A 343 -8.41 -31.49 21.79
C ALA A 343 -7.11 -32.27 21.58
N ASP A 344 -6.83 -32.66 20.35
CA ASP A 344 -5.58 -33.33 19.93
C ASP A 344 -4.41 -32.36 19.67
N GLY A 345 -4.62 -31.05 19.86
CA GLY A 345 -3.62 -30.00 19.65
C GLY A 345 -3.54 -29.50 18.19
N SER A 346 -4.30 -30.08 17.26
CA SER A 346 -4.36 -29.58 15.89
C SER A 346 -5.11 -28.25 15.82
N ILE A 347 -4.75 -27.40 14.84
CA ILE A 347 -5.41 -26.11 14.61
C ILE A 347 -6.35 -26.27 13.43
N TYR A 348 -7.62 -25.93 13.63
CA TYR A 348 -8.61 -25.93 12.56
C TYR A 348 -8.75 -24.56 11.92
N VAL A 349 -8.89 -24.54 10.60
CA VAL A 349 -9.07 -23.35 9.77
C VAL A 349 -10.35 -23.53 8.95
N ASP A 350 -11.14 -22.47 8.85
CA ASP A 350 -12.47 -22.53 8.21
C ASP A 350 -12.42 -22.25 6.72
N GLN A 351 -11.41 -21.48 6.25
CA GLN A 351 -11.32 -21.03 4.87
C GLN A 351 -9.88 -20.90 4.38
N GLY A 352 -9.62 -21.33 3.14
CA GLY A 352 -8.37 -21.12 2.42
C GLY A 352 -8.60 -20.35 1.11
N ILE A 353 -7.80 -19.32 0.85
CA ILE A 353 -7.88 -18.50 -0.37
C ILE A 353 -6.50 -18.32 -0.98
N VAL A 354 -6.39 -18.53 -2.28
CA VAL A 354 -5.21 -18.21 -3.09
C VAL A 354 -5.62 -17.19 -4.14
N ALA A 355 -5.13 -15.94 -4.01
CA ALA A 355 -5.62 -14.84 -4.83
C ALA A 355 -4.62 -13.69 -4.99
N GLY A 356 -4.92 -12.79 -5.91
CA GLY A 356 -4.22 -11.54 -6.12
C GLY A 356 -2.88 -11.69 -6.83
N CYS A 357 -2.14 -10.58 -6.88
CA CYS A 357 -0.87 -10.49 -7.61
C CYS A 357 0.29 -11.27 -6.98
N SER A 358 0.15 -11.74 -5.75
CA SER A 358 1.13 -12.60 -5.07
C SER A 358 0.74 -14.08 -5.08
N GLY A 359 -0.55 -14.38 -4.88
CA GLY A 359 -1.04 -15.74 -4.77
C GLY A 359 -1.53 -16.34 -6.08
N GLY A 360 -2.22 -15.56 -6.92
CA GLY A 360 -2.90 -16.04 -8.14
C GLY A 360 -2.00 -16.29 -9.35
N THR A 361 -0.68 -16.32 -9.18
CA THR A 361 0.28 -16.55 -10.26
C THR A 361 0.20 -17.97 -10.81
N TYR A 362 0.67 -18.15 -12.04
CA TYR A 362 0.63 -19.43 -12.74
C TYR A 362 1.27 -20.57 -11.94
N GLU A 363 2.51 -20.38 -11.47
CA GLU A 363 3.23 -21.43 -10.73
C GLU A 363 2.58 -21.78 -9.39
N ASN A 364 2.04 -20.80 -8.68
CA ASN A 364 1.36 -21.04 -7.41
C ASN A 364 0.10 -21.90 -7.63
N LEU A 365 -0.72 -21.59 -8.64
CA LEU A 365 -1.95 -22.35 -8.91
C LEU A 365 -1.64 -23.75 -9.48
N CYS A 366 -0.57 -23.91 -10.24
CA CYS A 366 -0.08 -25.23 -10.65
C CYS A 366 0.35 -26.07 -9.43
N ALA A 367 1.08 -25.49 -8.49
CA ALA A 367 1.48 -26.18 -7.26
C ALA A 367 0.29 -26.53 -6.36
N VAL A 368 -0.71 -25.66 -6.28
CA VAL A 368 -2.00 -25.95 -5.60
C VAL A 368 -2.67 -27.17 -6.20
N ALA A 369 -2.80 -27.23 -7.53
CA ALA A 369 -3.42 -28.36 -8.23
C ALA A 369 -2.64 -29.65 -8.03
N ASP A 370 -1.32 -29.61 -8.04
CA ASP A 370 -0.46 -30.78 -7.79
C ASP A 370 -0.70 -31.37 -6.40
N ILE A 371 -0.75 -30.53 -5.38
CA ILE A 371 -1.03 -30.97 -4.00
C ILE A 371 -2.47 -31.52 -3.86
N LEU A 372 -3.44 -30.93 -4.54
CA LEU A 372 -4.85 -31.30 -4.44
C LEU A 372 -5.25 -32.49 -5.34
N ARG A 373 -4.43 -32.84 -6.33
CA ARG A 373 -4.76 -33.90 -7.32
C ARG A 373 -5.10 -35.21 -6.64
N GLY A 374 -6.31 -35.73 -6.91
CA GLY A 374 -6.82 -36.97 -6.34
C GLY A 374 -7.20 -36.89 -4.85
N LYS A 375 -7.20 -35.70 -4.27
CA LYS A 375 -7.60 -35.45 -2.88
C LYS A 375 -8.94 -34.71 -2.83
N SER A 376 -9.41 -34.41 -1.61
CA SER A 376 -10.66 -33.69 -1.37
C SER A 376 -10.44 -32.60 -0.33
N CYS A 377 -11.03 -31.43 -0.56
CA CYS A 377 -11.05 -30.34 0.43
C CYS A 377 -12.06 -30.61 1.58
N GLY A 378 -12.66 -31.80 1.66
CA GLY A 378 -13.62 -32.17 2.70
C GLY A 378 -15.08 -32.07 2.22
N ASN A 379 -16.01 -32.02 3.18
CA ASN A 379 -17.45 -32.17 2.98
C ASN A 379 -18.25 -30.85 3.10
N GLY A 380 -17.59 -29.70 2.93
CA GLY A 380 -18.22 -28.39 2.96
C GLY A 380 -18.01 -27.57 4.22
N GLU A 381 -17.40 -28.11 5.26
CA GLU A 381 -17.01 -27.32 6.45
C GLU A 381 -15.83 -26.38 6.11
N PHE A 382 -14.79 -26.89 5.47
CA PHE A 382 -13.68 -26.08 4.98
C PHE A 382 -13.99 -25.58 3.57
N LYS A 383 -13.75 -24.29 3.34
CA LYS A 383 -13.98 -23.61 2.04
C LYS A 383 -12.65 -23.28 1.39
N PHE A 384 -12.46 -23.66 0.12
CA PHE A 384 -11.27 -23.31 -0.65
C PHE A 384 -11.64 -22.56 -1.94
N SER A 385 -10.99 -21.41 -2.18
CA SER A 385 -11.16 -20.63 -3.41
C SER A 385 -9.79 -20.25 -4.01
N ALA A 386 -9.70 -20.33 -5.34
CA ALA A 386 -8.53 -19.94 -6.13
C ALA A 386 -8.90 -18.90 -7.19
N TYR A 387 -8.08 -17.86 -7.32
CA TYR A 387 -8.26 -16.74 -8.26
C TYR A 387 -6.99 -16.59 -9.10
N PRO A 388 -7.04 -16.72 -10.42
CA PRO A 388 -5.91 -16.42 -11.27
C PRO A 388 -5.64 -14.91 -11.30
N ASP A 389 -4.42 -14.51 -11.54
CA ASP A 389 -4.00 -13.12 -11.53
C ASP A 389 -4.19 -12.39 -12.87
N SER A 390 -4.33 -13.16 -13.97
CA SER A 390 -4.62 -12.62 -15.30
C SER A 390 -5.40 -13.61 -16.16
N MET A 391 -6.08 -13.12 -17.18
CA MET A 391 -6.84 -13.97 -18.12
C MET A 391 -5.93 -14.85 -19.00
N PRO A 392 -4.73 -14.42 -19.46
CA PRO A 392 -3.76 -15.34 -20.06
C PRO A 392 -3.36 -16.48 -19.13
N THR A 393 -3.07 -16.17 -17.83
CA THR A 393 -2.83 -17.19 -16.81
C THR A 393 -4.02 -18.14 -16.67
N TYR A 394 -5.25 -17.60 -16.57
CA TYR A 394 -6.45 -18.44 -16.48
C TYR A 394 -6.60 -19.38 -17.67
N LEU A 395 -6.43 -18.87 -18.90
CA LEU A 395 -6.53 -19.67 -20.11
C LEU A 395 -5.51 -20.83 -20.12
N GLU A 396 -4.28 -20.57 -19.72
CA GLU A 396 -3.24 -21.59 -19.69
C GLU A 396 -3.50 -22.64 -18.60
N LEU A 397 -4.00 -22.24 -17.43
CA LEU A 397 -4.41 -23.16 -16.36
C LEU A 397 -5.59 -24.06 -16.79
N VAL A 398 -6.50 -23.54 -17.63
CA VAL A 398 -7.58 -24.37 -18.25
C VAL A 398 -6.99 -25.38 -19.22
N LYS A 399 -6.07 -24.96 -20.11
CA LYS A 399 -5.44 -25.83 -21.10
C LYS A 399 -4.63 -26.96 -20.46
N ASN A 400 -3.98 -26.70 -19.32
CA ASN A 400 -3.14 -27.69 -18.61
C ASN A 400 -3.94 -28.59 -17.67
N GLY A 401 -5.26 -28.40 -17.52
CA GLY A 401 -6.10 -29.16 -16.60
C GLY A 401 -6.01 -28.76 -15.13
N VAL A 402 -5.24 -27.74 -14.77
CA VAL A 402 -5.07 -27.23 -13.39
C VAL A 402 -6.41 -26.81 -12.78
N VAL A 403 -7.26 -26.14 -13.56
CA VAL A 403 -8.61 -25.75 -13.11
C VAL A 403 -9.46 -27.00 -12.82
N ALA A 404 -9.37 -28.03 -13.67
CA ALA A 404 -10.11 -29.26 -13.47
C ALA A 404 -9.67 -30.01 -12.21
N ASP A 405 -8.34 -30.07 -11.94
CA ASP A 405 -7.80 -30.71 -10.73
C ASP A 405 -8.30 -30.01 -9.45
N ILE A 406 -8.25 -28.67 -9.40
CA ILE A 406 -8.73 -27.88 -8.27
C ILE A 406 -10.22 -28.06 -8.03
N VAL A 407 -11.04 -27.98 -9.10
CA VAL A 407 -12.49 -28.12 -9.00
C VAL A 407 -12.88 -29.57 -8.62
N SER A 408 -12.18 -30.56 -9.15
CA SER A 408 -12.40 -31.96 -8.80
C SER A 408 -12.10 -32.30 -7.34
N ALA A 409 -11.18 -31.54 -6.72
CA ALA A 409 -10.89 -31.67 -5.30
C ALA A 409 -11.94 -30.94 -4.39
N GLY A 410 -12.92 -30.24 -4.97
CA GLY A 410 -13.94 -29.47 -4.26
C GLY A 410 -13.60 -28.00 -4.06
N GLY A 411 -12.53 -27.50 -4.68
CA GLY A 411 -12.19 -26.07 -4.69
C GLY A 411 -13.08 -25.28 -5.64
N ILE A 412 -13.24 -23.99 -5.38
CA ILE A 412 -13.95 -23.05 -6.27
C ILE A 412 -12.92 -22.24 -7.03
N PHE A 413 -12.96 -22.31 -8.37
CA PHE A 413 -12.11 -21.50 -9.22
C PHE A 413 -12.87 -20.25 -9.67
N ARG A 414 -12.27 -19.09 -9.44
CA ARG A 414 -12.87 -17.77 -9.63
C ARG A 414 -12.25 -17.04 -10.82
N GLU A 415 -12.68 -15.80 -11.06
CA GLU A 415 -12.17 -14.90 -12.09
C GLU A 415 -11.01 -14.04 -11.55
N CYS A 416 -10.29 -13.33 -12.47
CA CYS A 416 -9.24 -12.39 -12.11
C CYS A 416 -9.80 -11.20 -11.35
N PHE A 417 -9.54 -11.13 -10.04
CA PHE A 417 -10.14 -10.13 -9.17
C PHE A 417 -9.34 -9.92 -7.90
N CYS A 418 -9.15 -8.68 -7.47
CA CYS A 418 -8.45 -8.34 -6.23
C CYS A 418 -9.33 -8.43 -4.96
N GLY A 419 -10.61 -8.74 -5.09
CA GLY A 419 -11.60 -8.71 -4.01
C GLY A 419 -11.18 -9.32 -2.68
N PRO A 420 -10.64 -10.56 -2.65
CA PRO A 420 -10.20 -11.18 -1.39
C PRO A 420 -9.09 -10.42 -0.66
N CYS A 421 -8.29 -9.60 -1.37
CA CYS A 421 -7.20 -8.83 -0.76
C CYS A 421 -7.69 -7.65 0.08
N PHE A 422 -8.95 -7.21 -0.08
CA PHE A 422 -9.47 -6.01 0.61
C PHE A 422 -10.94 -6.11 1.08
N GLY A 423 -11.46 -7.32 1.21
CA GLY A 423 -12.78 -7.58 1.79
C GLY A 423 -13.98 -7.38 0.85
N ALA A 424 -13.78 -7.46 -0.46
CA ALA A 424 -14.84 -7.38 -1.46
C ALA A 424 -15.14 -8.74 -2.13
N GLY A 425 -14.46 -9.81 -1.75
CA GLY A 425 -14.69 -11.15 -2.27
C GLY A 425 -14.35 -12.22 -1.24
N ASP A 426 -15.15 -13.28 -1.16
CA ASP A 426 -15.00 -14.41 -0.24
C ASP A 426 -14.75 -13.98 1.23
N PRO A 427 -15.58 -13.11 1.83
CA PRO A 427 -15.45 -12.80 3.24
C PRO A 427 -15.71 -14.06 4.09
N PRO A 428 -14.97 -14.28 5.18
CA PRO A 428 -15.28 -15.36 6.11
C PRO A 428 -16.51 -15.02 6.95
N ALA A 429 -17.16 -16.02 7.50
CA ALA A 429 -18.27 -15.81 8.43
C ALA A 429 -17.75 -15.27 9.79
N ASN A 430 -18.67 -14.77 10.62
CA ASN A 430 -18.33 -14.28 11.95
C ASN A 430 -17.69 -15.37 12.81
N GLY A 431 -16.53 -15.06 13.40
CA GLY A 431 -15.76 -16.01 14.22
C GLY A 431 -14.94 -17.04 13.41
N GLU A 432 -14.97 -17.03 12.08
CA GLU A 432 -14.13 -17.93 11.27
C GLU A 432 -12.66 -17.49 11.26
N PHE A 433 -11.79 -18.47 11.04
CA PHE A 433 -10.36 -18.29 10.81
C PHE A 433 -10.02 -18.64 9.36
N SER A 434 -9.55 -17.66 8.60
CA SER A 434 -9.21 -17.76 7.18
C SER A 434 -7.69 -17.70 6.98
N ILE A 435 -7.14 -18.58 6.15
CA ILE A 435 -5.75 -18.52 5.68
C ILE A 435 -5.70 -18.10 4.22
N ARG A 436 -4.84 -17.14 3.90
CA ARG A 436 -4.82 -16.52 2.57
C ARG A 436 -3.41 -16.35 2.01
N HIS A 437 -3.23 -16.69 0.75
CA HIS A 437 -2.13 -16.16 -0.04
C HIS A 437 -2.64 -14.90 -0.73
N THR A 438 -2.65 -13.82 0.03
CA THR A 438 -2.93 -12.44 -0.37
C THR A 438 -1.88 -11.55 0.27
N THR A 439 -1.97 -10.23 0.15
CA THR A 439 -0.89 -9.36 0.57
C THR A 439 -1.01 -8.85 2.01
N ARG A 440 -2.21 -8.81 2.59
CA ARG A 440 -2.46 -8.17 3.91
C ARG A 440 -3.52 -8.86 4.74
N ASN A 441 -3.32 -8.82 6.06
CA ASN A 441 -4.26 -9.30 7.07
C ASN A 441 -4.51 -8.25 8.18
N PHE A 442 -4.52 -6.97 7.82
CA PHE A 442 -4.81 -5.87 8.74
C PHE A 442 -6.20 -5.99 9.36
N PRO A 443 -6.44 -5.31 10.52
CA PRO A 443 -7.73 -5.37 11.22
C PRO A 443 -8.91 -5.10 10.28
N ASN A 444 -9.88 -6.02 10.29
CA ASN A 444 -11.16 -5.94 9.56
C ASN A 444 -11.04 -5.76 8.03
N ARG A 445 -9.85 -6.00 7.46
CA ARG A 445 -9.62 -5.87 6.02
C ARG A 445 -10.37 -6.92 5.20
N GLU A 446 -10.67 -8.06 5.81
CA GLU A 446 -11.48 -9.14 5.22
C GLU A 446 -12.97 -8.82 5.07
N GLY A 447 -13.43 -7.70 5.64
CA GLY A 447 -14.79 -7.20 5.49
C GLY A 447 -15.62 -7.17 6.79
N SER A 448 -15.13 -7.71 7.91
CA SER A 448 -15.86 -7.66 9.19
C SER A 448 -16.05 -6.23 9.69
N LYS A 449 -17.17 -6.01 10.40
CA LYS A 449 -17.56 -4.71 10.95
C LYS A 449 -17.74 -4.82 12.47
N PRO A 450 -16.75 -4.47 13.27
CA PRO A 450 -16.81 -4.59 14.73
C PRO A 450 -17.98 -3.84 15.38
N GLY A 451 -18.40 -2.70 14.79
CA GLY A 451 -19.58 -1.94 15.22
C GLY A 451 -20.92 -2.68 15.06
N GLU A 452 -20.96 -3.70 14.21
CA GLU A 452 -22.10 -4.60 13.97
C GLU A 452 -21.90 -5.97 14.67
N GLY A 453 -20.92 -6.11 15.55
CA GLY A 453 -20.63 -7.35 16.27
C GLY A 453 -19.88 -8.40 15.44
N GLN A 454 -19.27 -8.00 14.32
CA GLN A 454 -18.58 -8.91 13.40
C GLN A 454 -17.08 -8.91 13.66
N ILE A 455 -16.48 -10.10 13.65
CA ILE A 455 -15.03 -10.32 13.71
C ILE A 455 -14.67 -11.62 13.01
N SER A 456 -13.53 -11.66 12.33
CA SER A 456 -12.91 -12.90 11.83
C SER A 456 -11.40 -12.76 11.86
N GLY A 457 -10.70 -13.89 11.98
CA GLY A 457 -9.24 -13.93 11.92
C GLY A 457 -8.77 -14.20 10.49
N VAL A 458 -7.78 -13.43 10.02
CA VAL A 458 -7.09 -13.72 8.75
C VAL A 458 -5.61 -13.88 8.99
N ALA A 459 -5.07 -15.03 8.58
CA ALA A 459 -3.62 -15.27 8.54
C ALA A 459 -3.13 -15.33 7.08
N LEU A 460 -1.88 -14.96 6.85
CA LEU A 460 -1.24 -15.11 5.55
C LEU A 460 -0.38 -16.37 5.52
N MET A 461 -0.48 -17.12 4.43
CA MET A 461 0.30 -18.35 4.19
C MET A 461 0.61 -18.51 2.70
N ASP A 462 1.64 -19.29 2.38
CA ASP A 462 1.92 -19.68 1.01
C ASP A 462 0.82 -20.59 0.42
N ALA A 463 0.56 -20.46 -0.87
CA ALA A 463 -0.44 -21.22 -1.61
C ALA A 463 -0.31 -22.74 -1.44
N ARG A 464 0.93 -23.24 -1.34
CA ARG A 464 1.24 -24.66 -1.13
C ARG A 464 0.77 -25.15 0.22
N SER A 465 1.02 -24.39 1.29
CA SER A 465 0.58 -24.71 2.64
C SER A 465 -0.95 -24.56 2.80
N ILE A 466 -1.57 -23.63 2.06
CA ILE A 466 -3.03 -23.52 1.99
C ILE A 466 -3.62 -24.78 1.31
N ALA A 467 -3.03 -25.23 0.20
CA ALA A 467 -3.47 -26.45 -0.48
C ALA A 467 -3.28 -27.71 0.39
N ALA A 468 -2.16 -27.81 1.13
CA ALA A 468 -1.91 -28.89 2.07
C ALA A 468 -2.95 -28.90 3.21
N THR A 469 -3.31 -27.73 3.74
CA THR A 469 -4.37 -27.56 4.73
C THR A 469 -5.73 -27.95 4.15
N ALA A 470 -6.06 -27.55 2.91
CA ALA A 470 -7.27 -27.95 2.21
C ALA A 470 -7.36 -29.46 2.02
N ALA A 471 -6.27 -30.09 1.55
CA ALA A 471 -6.18 -31.55 1.37
C ALA A 471 -6.32 -32.32 2.71
N ASN A 472 -6.09 -31.66 3.85
CA ASN A 472 -6.25 -32.20 5.19
C ASN A 472 -7.57 -31.72 5.86
N GLY A 473 -8.58 -31.34 5.06
CA GLY A 473 -9.91 -30.98 5.54
C GLY A 473 -9.98 -29.78 6.48
N GLY A 474 -9.06 -28.80 6.32
CA GLY A 474 -8.98 -27.59 7.15
C GLY A 474 -8.07 -27.71 8.38
N ILE A 475 -7.38 -28.83 8.57
CA ILE A 475 -6.34 -28.93 9.61
C ILE A 475 -5.07 -28.27 9.13
N LEU A 476 -4.59 -27.25 9.84
CA LEU A 476 -3.40 -26.49 9.51
C LEU A 476 -2.20 -27.40 9.25
N THR A 477 -1.70 -27.37 8.03
CA THR A 477 -0.65 -28.27 7.55
C THR A 477 0.37 -27.46 6.76
N ALA A 478 1.65 -27.58 7.10
CA ALA A 478 2.72 -27.00 6.28
C ALA A 478 2.92 -27.85 5.02
N ALA A 479 3.15 -27.21 3.88
CA ALA A 479 3.37 -27.94 2.63
C ALA A 479 4.60 -28.87 2.71
N SER A 480 5.61 -28.52 3.48
CA SER A 480 6.78 -29.37 3.76
C SER A 480 6.44 -30.71 4.48
N GLU A 481 5.25 -30.84 5.06
CA GLU A 481 4.80 -32.08 5.67
C GLU A 481 4.23 -33.08 4.62
N VAL A 482 3.90 -32.61 3.42
CA VAL A 482 3.25 -33.41 2.36
C VAL A 482 4.00 -33.40 1.03
N CYS A 483 4.91 -32.47 0.83
CA CYS A 483 5.76 -32.38 -0.37
C CYS A 483 7.11 -33.01 -0.10
N ASP A 484 7.44 -34.08 -0.78
CA ASP A 484 8.67 -34.86 -0.66
C ASP A 484 9.63 -34.67 -1.85
N HIS A 485 9.26 -33.87 -2.83
CA HIS A 485 10.00 -33.59 -4.05
C HIS A 485 9.88 -32.14 -4.50
N ASP A 486 10.86 -31.70 -5.31
CA ASP A 486 10.81 -30.41 -5.97
C ASP A 486 9.74 -30.43 -7.07
N TYR A 487 8.71 -29.61 -6.91
CA TYR A 487 7.68 -29.42 -7.93
C TYR A 487 8.13 -28.38 -8.95
N THR A 488 8.01 -28.72 -10.23
CA THR A 488 8.21 -27.80 -11.36
C THR A 488 6.91 -27.66 -12.14
N ALA A 489 6.37 -26.44 -12.22
CA ALA A 489 5.18 -26.16 -13.00
C ALA A 489 5.43 -26.45 -14.50
N PRO A 490 4.40 -26.87 -15.25
CA PRO A 490 4.47 -26.92 -16.71
C PRO A 490 4.89 -25.55 -17.27
N LYS A 491 5.56 -25.55 -18.44
CA LYS A 491 5.98 -24.29 -19.07
C LYS A 491 4.77 -23.40 -19.35
N TYR A 492 4.85 -22.15 -18.91
CA TYR A 492 3.84 -21.13 -19.18
C TYR A 492 3.91 -20.65 -20.64
N HIS A 493 2.75 -20.57 -21.30
CA HIS A 493 2.62 -20.02 -22.64
C HIS A 493 1.69 -18.82 -22.61
N PHE A 494 2.26 -17.63 -22.63
CA PHE A 494 1.52 -16.38 -22.65
C PHE A 494 0.80 -16.18 -23.99
N ASP A 495 -0.54 -16.09 -23.95
CA ASP A 495 -1.37 -15.79 -25.12
C ASP A 495 -1.80 -14.32 -25.10
N ARG A 496 -0.99 -13.46 -25.71
CA ARG A 496 -1.30 -12.03 -25.84
C ARG A 496 -2.63 -11.77 -26.57
N GLY A 497 -3.05 -12.67 -27.45
CA GLY A 497 -4.31 -12.52 -28.19
C GLY A 497 -5.54 -12.38 -27.29
N VAL A 498 -5.46 -12.82 -26.04
CA VAL A 498 -6.50 -12.58 -25.02
C VAL A 498 -6.64 -11.09 -24.71
N TYR A 499 -5.53 -10.40 -24.56
CA TYR A 499 -5.51 -8.95 -24.28
C TYR A 499 -5.87 -8.13 -25.52
N ASP A 500 -5.29 -8.46 -26.66
CA ASP A 500 -5.50 -7.72 -27.94
C ASP A 500 -6.96 -7.63 -28.38
N LYS A 501 -7.82 -8.54 -27.90
CA LYS A 501 -9.26 -8.57 -28.20
C LYS A 501 -10.11 -7.71 -27.26
N ARG A 502 -9.57 -7.29 -26.10
CA ARG A 502 -10.39 -6.68 -25.04
C ARG A 502 -9.84 -5.39 -24.49
N ILE A 503 -8.53 -5.19 -24.53
CA ILE A 503 -7.87 -4.01 -23.97
C ILE A 503 -7.84 -2.90 -25.03
N TYR A 504 -8.32 -1.73 -24.64
CA TYR A 504 -8.16 -0.52 -25.47
C TYR A 504 -6.80 0.10 -25.19
N ASN A 505 -6.01 0.31 -26.23
CA ASN A 505 -4.72 1.00 -26.16
C ASN A 505 -4.76 2.26 -27.05
N GLY A 506 -5.01 3.41 -26.45
CA GLY A 506 -4.99 4.72 -27.09
C GLY A 506 -3.70 5.52 -26.87
N TRP A 507 -2.66 4.90 -26.31
CA TRP A 507 -1.42 5.59 -26.03
C TRP A 507 -0.80 6.18 -27.33
N GLY A 508 -0.48 7.48 -27.26
CA GLY A 508 0.03 8.22 -28.42
C GLY A 508 -1.02 8.71 -29.42
N SER A 509 -2.30 8.37 -29.22
CA SER A 509 -3.41 8.72 -30.12
C SER A 509 -4.62 9.25 -29.32
N PRO A 510 -4.47 10.39 -28.59
CA PRO A 510 -5.58 10.97 -27.84
C PRO A 510 -6.68 11.46 -28.79
N GLU A 511 -7.93 11.34 -28.34
CA GLU A 511 -9.13 11.82 -29.01
C GLU A 511 -9.77 12.97 -28.22
N PRO A 512 -9.26 14.22 -28.30
CA PRO A 512 -9.64 15.34 -27.40
C PRO A 512 -11.15 15.63 -27.38
N GLU A 513 -11.84 15.37 -28.49
CA GLU A 513 -13.28 15.61 -28.64
C GLU A 513 -14.15 14.54 -27.93
N THR A 514 -13.55 13.46 -27.47
CA THR A 514 -14.31 12.43 -26.74
C THR A 514 -14.87 13.01 -25.43
N ALA A 515 -16.18 12.91 -25.27
CA ALA A 515 -16.86 13.34 -24.04
C ALA A 515 -16.57 12.36 -22.89
N LEU A 516 -16.18 12.88 -21.74
CA LEU A 516 -16.07 12.06 -20.52
C LEU A 516 -17.46 11.59 -20.06
N ARG A 517 -17.56 10.32 -19.72
CA ARG A 517 -18.80 9.71 -19.21
C ARG A 517 -18.83 9.78 -17.68
N PHE A 518 -19.65 10.66 -17.13
CA PHE A 518 -19.86 10.80 -15.70
C PHE A 518 -21.09 10.00 -15.26
N GLY A 519 -20.88 9.03 -14.38
CA GLY A 519 -22.01 8.41 -13.67
C GLY A 519 -22.51 9.32 -12.54
N PRO A 520 -23.73 9.06 -12.00
CA PRO A 520 -24.32 9.89 -10.95
C PRO A 520 -23.48 9.97 -9.66
N ASN A 521 -22.67 8.96 -9.39
CA ASN A 521 -21.79 8.92 -8.21
C ASN A 521 -20.50 9.73 -8.39
N ILE A 522 -20.04 9.98 -9.61
CA ILE A 522 -18.80 10.72 -9.87
C ILE A 522 -19.02 12.19 -9.58
N LYS A 523 -18.27 12.75 -8.62
CA LYS A 523 -18.36 14.14 -8.20
C LYS A 523 -16.99 14.82 -8.27
N ASP A 524 -17.03 16.12 -8.53
CA ASP A 524 -15.82 16.96 -8.46
C ASP A 524 -15.39 17.17 -7.00
N TRP A 525 -14.11 17.49 -6.82
CA TRP A 525 -13.58 17.88 -5.53
C TRP A 525 -14.19 19.19 -5.04
N PRO A 526 -14.59 19.29 -3.76
CA PRO A 526 -15.00 20.56 -3.19
C PRO A 526 -13.81 21.52 -3.13
N GLN A 527 -14.09 22.82 -3.26
CA GLN A 527 -13.06 23.86 -3.11
C GLN A 527 -12.42 23.79 -1.72
N GLN A 528 -11.11 24.00 -1.67
CA GLN A 528 -10.35 24.00 -0.45
C GLN A 528 -9.83 25.41 -0.16
N PRO A 529 -9.91 25.89 1.11
CA PRO A 529 -9.38 27.20 1.47
C PRO A 529 -7.84 27.18 1.49
N GLU A 530 -7.23 28.31 1.16
CA GLU A 530 -5.79 28.56 1.40
C GLU A 530 -5.51 28.62 2.90
N LEU A 531 -4.27 28.37 3.28
CA LEU A 531 -3.82 28.55 4.65
C LEU A 531 -3.70 30.05 4.95
N THR A 532 -4.38 30.52 5.99
CA THR A 532 -4.25 31.90 6.48
C THR A 532 -3.01 32.06 7.37
N ASP A 533 -2.72 33.30 7.81
CA ASP A 533 -1.54 33.61 8.62
C ASP A 533 -1.43 32.74 9.87
N ASP A 534 -2.55 32.57 10.56
CA ASP A 534 -2.72 31.73 11.73
C ASP A 534 -3.64 30.55 11.44
N LEU A 535 -3.59 29.53 12.26
CA LEU A 535 -4.48 28.37 12.20
C LEU A 535 -4.96 28.01 13.61
N LEU A 536 -6.26 27.77 13.75
CA LEU A 536 -6.87 27.19 14.94
C LEU A 536 -7.42 25.81 14.58
N VAL A 537 -6.94 24.75 15.22
CA VAL A 537 -7.47 23.39 15.00
C VAL A 537 -8.06 22.82 16.28
N LYS A 538 -9.15 22.06 16.14
CA LYS A 538 -9.73 21.30 17.25
C LYS A 538 -9.38 19.82 17.09
N ILE A 539 -8.90 19.19 18.15
CA ILE A 539 -8.60 17.75 18.18
C ILE A 539 -9.93 16.98 18.22
N VAL A 540 -10.28 16.35 17.12
CA VAL A 540 -11.57 15.65 16.96
C VAL A 540 -11.43 14.12 16.99
N SER A 541 -10.21 13.60 17.00
CA SER A 541 -9.90 12.19 17.29
C SER A 541 -8.52 12.08 17.92
N TYR A 542 -8.37 11.17 18.89
CA TYR A 542 -7.14 10.96 19.63
C TYR A 542 -6.85 9.46 19.73
N ILE A 543 -5.92 8.96 18.91
CA ILE A 543 -5.67 7.53 18.70
C ILE A 543 -4.33 7.16 19.32
N THR A 544 -4.35 6.30 20.33
CA THR A 544 -3.17 5.91 21.10
C THR A 544 -2.57 4.55 20.70
N ASP A 545 -3.17 3.89 19.69
CA ASP A 545 -2.63 2.63 19.16
C ASP A 545 -1.19 2.82 18.65
N PRO A 546 -0.33 1.81 18.79
CA PRO A 546 1.05 1.88 18.32
C PRO A 546 1.17 2.26 16.84
N VAL A 547 0.27 1.75 15.99
CA VAL A 547 0.19 2.03 14.55
C VAL A 547 -1.28 2.18 14.18
N THR A 548 -1.58 3.15 13.29
CA THR A 548 -2.91 3.31 12.69
C THR A 548 -2.80 3.12 11.18
N THR A 549 -3.49 2.12 10.65
CA THR A 549 -3.44 1.81 9.23
C THR A 549 -4.31 2.75 8.40
N THR A 550 -4.03 2.84 7.11
CA THR A 550 -4.90 3.57 6.18
C THR A 550 -6.30 2.94 6.06
N ASP A 551 -6.43 1.64 6.36
CA ASP A 551 -7.73 0.94 6.41
C ASP A 551 -8.58 1.34 7.62
N GLU A 552 -7.96 1.75 8.72
CA GLU A 552 -8.65 2.32 9.88
C GLU A 552 -9.02 3.78 9.66
N LEU A 553 -8.17 4.54 8.93
CA LEU A 553 -8.46 5.93 8.56
C LEU A 553 -9.63 6.02 7.56
N ILE A 554 -9.65 5.14 6.57
CA ILE A 554 -10.75 5.01 5.62
C ILE A 554 -10.92 3.53 5.20
N PRO A 555 -12.01 2.86 5.55
CA PRO A 555 -12.23 1.45 5.24
C PRO A 555 -12.09 1.14 3.75
N SER A 556 -11.57 -0.05 3.40
CA SER A 556 -11.33 -0.40 2.00
C SER A 556 -12.53 -1.02 1.30
N GLY A 557 -12.99 -2.19 1.72
CA GLY A 557 -13.98 -2.98 1.00
C GLY A 557 -15.36 -2.31 0.89
N GLU A 558 -15.97 -1.97 2.02
CA GLU A 558 -17.33 -1.40 2.07
C GLU A 558 -17.47 -0.03 1.41
N THR A 559 -16.37 0.70 1.25
CA THR A 559 -16.37 2.06 0.68
C THR A 559 -15.84 2.10 -0.75
N SER A 560 -15.40 0.98 -1.30
CA SER A 560 -14.72 0.93 -2.59
C SER A 560 -15.54 1.55 -3.73
N SER A 561 -16.86 1.36 -3.73
CA SER A 561 -17.75 1.91 -4.75
C SER A 561 -18.00 3.42 -4.62
N PHE A 562 -17.63 4.07 -3.51
CA PHE A 562 -17.84 5.50 -3.30
C PHE A 562 -16.58 6.34 -3.55
N ARG A 563 -15.49 5.72 -4.04
CA ARG A 563 -14.19 6.39 -4.24
C ARG A 563 -14.23 7.57 -5.22
N SER A 564 -15.20 7.57 -6.13
CA SER A 564 -15.42 8.65 -7.10
C SER A 564 -16.30 9.78 -6.58
N ASN A 565 -16.73 9.72 -5.31
CA ASN A 565 -17.55 10.72 -4.66
C ASN A 565 -16.91 11.17 -3.35
N PRO A 566 -16.08 12.23 -3.37
CA PRO A 566 -15.34 12.67 -2.20
C PRO A 566 -16.23 13.00 -0.99
N LEU A 567 -17.39 13.61 -1.23
CA LEU A 567 -18.32 14.00 -0.17
C LEU A 567 -18.93 12.75 0.52
N ARG A 568 -19.39 11.78 -0.29
CA ARG A 568 -19.98 10.55 0.26
C ARG A 568 -18.94 9.65 0.92
N LEU A 569 -17.77 9.55 0.31
CA LEU A 569 -16.68 8.74 0.87
C LEU A 569 -16.22 9.28 2.22
N ALA A 570 -16.14 10.60 2.38
CA ALA A 570 -15.73 11.24 3.62
C ALA A 570 -16.59 10.86 4.84
N GLU A 571 -17.87 10.50 4.63
CA GLU A 571 -18.76 10.02 5.69
C GLU A 571 -18.29 8.71 6.37
N PHE A 572 -17.39 8.00 5.76
CA PHE A 572 -16.82 6.76 6.30
C PHE A 572 -15.44 6.95 6.97
N THR A 573 -14.94 8.18 7.06
CA THR A 573 -13.65 8.45 7.70
C THR A 573 -13.67 8.00 9.15
N LEU A 574 -12.70 7.15 9.54
CA LEU A 574 -12.58 6.54 10.87
C LEU A 574 -13.82 5.76 11.34
N SER A 575 -14.75 5.41 10.44
CA SER A 575 -16.03 4.79 10.80
C SER A 575 -15.89 3.52 11.66
N ARG A 576 -14.82 2.77 11.46
CA ARG A 576 -14.52 1.55 12.24
C ARG A 576 -13.77 1.86 13.53
N LYS A 577 -12.89 2.85 13.52
CA LYS A 577 -12.01 3.19 14.65
C LYS A 577 -12.66 4.19 15.62
N ASP A 578 -13.19 5.28 15.10
CA ASP A 578 -13.81 6.37 15.86
C ASP A 578 -15.07 6.86 15.14
N PRO A 579 -16.22 6.15 15.27
CA PRO A 579 -17.44 6.45 14.54
C PRO A 579 -18.00 7.86 14.77
N ALA A 580 -17.65 8.53 15.88
CA ALA A 580 -18.08 9.89 16.19
C ALA A 580 -17.23 10.97 15.51
N TYR A 581 -16.11 10.60 14.86
CA TYR A 581 -15.19 11.53 14.20
C TYR A 581 -15.87 12.42 13.19
N VAL A 582 -16.67 11.86 12.28
CA VAL A 582 -17.33 12.60 11.19
C VAL A 582 -18.23 13.72 11.74
N GLY A 583 -19.03 13.40 12.76
CA GLY A 583 -19.89 14.40 13.40
C GLY A 583 -19.10 15.55 14.05
N ARG A 584 -18.01 15.20 14.75
CA ARG A 584 -17.13 16.21 15.37
C ARG A 584 -16.40 17.06 14.34
N ALA A 585 -15.89 16.46 13.27
CA ALA A 585 -15.20 17.19 12.20
C ALA A 585 -16.15 18.16 11.47
N LYS A 586 -17.36 17.72 11.14
CA LYS A 586 -18.38 18.59 10.53
C LYS A 586 -18.77 19.74 11.44
N ALA A 587 -18.89 19.54 12.76
CA ALA A 587 -19.15 20.61 13.70
C ALA A 587 -18.04 21.68 13.67
N VAL A 588 -16.77 21.27 13.61
CA VAL A 588 -15.65 22.22 13.46
C VAL A 588 -15.66 22.93 12.12
N LYS A 589 -15.97 22.22 11.03
CA LYS A 589 -16.10 22.84 9.70
C LYS A 589 -17.16 23.93 9.69
N ALA A 590 -18.30 23.72 10.34
CA ALA A 590 -19.36 24.73 10.49
C ALA A 590 -18.90 25.99 11.26
N LEU A 591 -17.93 25.86 12.19
CA LEU A 591 -17.33 27.03 12.86
C LEU A 591 -16.54 27.91 11.88
N ASP A 592 -15.78 27.30 10.96
CA ASP A 592 -15.04 28.06 9.94
C ASP A 592 -15.95 28.66 8.88
N GLU A 593 -17.01 27.95 8.49
CA GLU A 593 -18.04 28.46 7.58
C GLU A 593 -18.75 29.71 8.19
N ALA A 594 -19.13 29.67 9.48
CA ALA A 594 -19.71 30.79 10.18
C ALA A 594 -18.73 31.97 10.28
N ARG A 595 -17.46 31.72 10.63
CA ARG A 595 -16.39 32.72 10.66
C ARG A 595 -16.25 33.42 9.30
N THR A 596 -16.19 32.62 8.23
CA THR A 596 -16.06 33.12 6.85
C THR A 596 -17.27 33.95 6.42
N ALA A 597 -18.47 33.63 6.94
CA ALA A 597 -19.68 34.40 6.76
C ALA A 597 -19.75 35.66 7.66
N GLY A 598 -18.71 35.96 8.43
CA GLY A 598 -18.62 37.13 9.27
C GLY A 598 -19.22 36.99 10.68
N THR A 599 -19.59 35.76 11.09
CA THR A 599 -20.10 35.47 12.43
C THR A 599 -19.10 34.64 13.20
N LEU A 600 -18.58 35.14 14.32
CA LEU A 600 -17.69 34.39 15.18
C LEU A 600 -18.50 33.57 16.20
N PRO A 601 -18.54 32.24 16.13
CA PRO A 601 -19.27 31.37 17.05
C PRO A 601 -18.83 31.55 18.51
N GLU A 602 -19.73 31.38 19.48
CA GLU A 602 -19.43 31.54 20.91
C GLU A 602 -18.28 30.68 21.40
N GLU A 603 -18.20 29.43 20.92
CA GLU A 603 -17.09 28.54 21.22
C GLU A 603 -15.72 29.12 20.79
N VAL A 604 -15.66 29.73 19.61
CA VAL A 604 -14.42 30.33 19.08
C VAL A 604 -14.11 31.64 19.84
N GLN A 605 -15.13 32.43 20.20
CA GLN A 605 -14.95 33.61 21.03
C GLN A 605 -14.33 33.26 22.39
N ALA A 606 -14.77 32.15 23.03
CA ALA A 606 -14.23 31.69 24.29
C ALA A 606 -12.74 31.27 24.16
N VAL A 607 -12.38 30.60 23.08
CA VAL A 607 -10.98 30.23 22.78
C VAL A 607 -10.13 31.48 22.56
N TYR A 608 -10.62 32.44 21.80
CA TYR A 608 -9.90 33.71 21.56
C TYR A 608 -9.70 34.51 22.85
N ALA A 609 -10.72 34.60 23.70
CA ALA A 609 -10.61 35.26 25.00
C ALA A 609 -9.55 34.59 25.91
N ALA A 610 -9.44 33.26 25.88
CA ALA A 610 -8.39 32.55 26.61
C ALA A 610 -6.99 32.86 26.05
N LEU A 611 -6.85 32.91 24.72
CA LEU A 611 -5.60 33.29 24.06
C LEU A 611 -5.18 34.72 24.34
N GLU A 612 -6.15 35.68 24.28
CA GLU A 612 -5.88 37.07 24.59
C GLU A 612 -5.42 37.26 26.04
N LYS A 613 -6.05 36.56 26.97
CA LYS A 613 -5.63 36.53 28.38
C LYS A 613 -4.23 36.00 28.58
N ALA A 614 -3.79 35.08 27.69
CA ALA A 614 -2.43 34.52 27.66
C ALA A 614 -1.42 35.41 26.87
N GLY A 615 -1.87 36.55 26.33
CA GLY A 615 -1.01 37.51 25.63
C GLY A 615 -0.97 37.37 24.10
N TYR A 616 -1.74 36.47 23.51
CA TYR A 616 -1.87 36.32 22.07
C TYR A 616 -2.91 37.29 21.51
N LYS A 617 -2.88 37.54 20.19
CA LYS A 617 -3.80 38.43 19.50
C LYS A 617 -4.40 37.73 18.29
N PRO A 618 -5.28 36.72 18.49
CA PRO A 618 -5.90 36.02 17.37
C PRO A 618 -6.75 36.98 16.54
N ASN A 619 -6.62 36.87 15.20
CA ASN A 619 -7.40 37.67 14.26
C ASN A 619 -8.34 36.74 13.47
N ALA A 620 -9.64 36.88 13.68
CA ALA A 620 -10.64 36.03 13.03
C ALA A 620 -10.55 36.04 11.49
N ALA A 621 -10.19 37.15 10.87
CA ALA A 621 -10.06 37.26 9.41
C ALA A 621 -8.79 36.54 8.88
N ALA A 622 -7.75 36.42 9.72
CA ALA A 622 -6.46 35.84 9.36
C ALA A 622 -6.22 34.46 10.02
N THR A 623 -7.26 33.82 10.57
CA THR A 623 -7.13 32.52 11.25
C THR A 623 -8.16 31.53 10.69
N ASN A 624 -7.73 30.54 9.91
CA ASN A 624 -8.57 29.39 9.54
C ASN A 624 -8.93 28.56 10.78
N ILE A 625 -10.12 27.96 10.75
CA ILE A 625 -10.53 26.97 11.75
C ILE A 625 -10.66 25.61 11.07
N GLY A 626 -9.99 24.59 11.62
CA GLY A 626 -10.05 23.25 11.07
C GLY A 626 -10.06 22.15 12.13
N SER A 627 -10.35 20.94 11.71
CA SER A 627 -10.21 19.76 12.55
C SER A 627 -8.82 19.16 12.43
N ALA A 628 -8.39 18.46 13.49
CA ALA A 628 -7.17 17.68 13.48
C ALA A 628 -7.37 16.34 14.20
N ILE A 629 -6.57 15.34 13.80
CA ILE A 629 -6.44 14.10 14.53
C ILE A 629 -5.05 14.03 15.19
N PHE A 630 -4.98 13.34 16.33
CA PHE A 630 -3.72 12.80 16.85
C PHE A 630 -3.71 11.28 16.66
N ALA A 631 -2.59 10.75 16.19
CA ALA A 631 -2.31 9.31 16.21
C ALA A 631 -0.80 9.08 16.42
N ASN A 632 -0.41 8.04 17.18
CA ASN A 632 1.00 7.77 17.45
C ASN A 632 1.81 7.57 16.15
N LYS A 633 1.33 6.70 15.26
CA LYS A 633 2.02 6.36 13.99
C LYS A 633 0.98 6.07 12.89
N PRO A 634 0.37 7.12 12.30
CA PRO A 634 -0.66 6.96 11.27
C PRO A 634 -0.10 6.64 9.90
N GLY A 635 -0.92 5.98 9.08
CA GLY A 635 -0.73 5.85 7.65
C GLY A 635 0.07 4.63 7.20
N ASP A 636 0.05 3.54 7.96
CA ASP A 636 0.60 2.28 7.52
C ASP A 636 -0.29 1.61 6.45
N GLY A 637 0.33 0.84 5.58
CA GLY A 637 -0.34 0.00 4.60
C GLY A 637 -0.56 0.66 3.24
N SER A 638 -1.81 0.80 2.81
CA SER A 638 -2.19 1.19 1.45
C SER A 638 -1.76 2.62 1.06
N ALA A 639 -1.46 2.80 -0.24
CA ALA A 639 -1.14 4.11 -0.82
C ALA A 639 -2.35 5.07 -0.95
N ARG A 640 -3.51 4.68 -0.42
CA ARG A 640 -4.76 5.44 -0.55
C ARG A 640 -4.66 6.89 -0.09
N GLU A 641 -4.76 7.81 -1.04
CA GLU A 641 -4.81 9.23 -0.75
C GLU A 641 -6.10 9.62 -0.01
N GLN A 642 -7.17 8.84 -0.14
CA GLN A 642 -8.45 9.06 0.53
C GLN A 642 -8.35 9.03 2.07
N ALA A 643 -7.32 8.39 2.62
CA ALA A 643 -7.04 8.46 4.05
C ALA A 643 -6.73 9.90 4.51
N ALA A 644 -6.26 10.75 3.61
CA ALA A 644 -6.03 12.19 3.86
C ALA A 644 -7.15 13.06 3.26
N SER A 645 -7.49 12.86 1.98
CA SER A 645 -8.47 13.72 1.30
C SER A 645 -9.84 13.71 1.97
N CYS A 646 -10.29 12.58 2.53
CA CYS A 646 -11.56 12.51 3.25
C CYS A 646 -11.56 13.36 4.52
N GLN A 647 -10.46 13.39 5.26
CA GLN A 647 -10.30 14.30 6.40
C GLN A 647 -10.38 15.76 5.93
N ARG A 648 -9.70 16.10 4.82
CA ARG A 648 -9.71 17.44 4.25
C ARG A 648 -11.12 17.88 3.81
N VAL A 649 -11.86 17.00 3.15
CA VAL A 649 -13.25 17.23 2.75
C VAL A 649 -14.14 17.58 3.95
N LEU A 650 -13.89 16.97 5.10
CA LEU A 650 -14.59 17.23 6.37
C LEU A 650 -14.05 18.45 7.13
N GLY A 651 -13.12 19.22 6.56
CA GLY A 651 -12.53 20.38 7.20
C GLY A 651 -11.25 20.09 7.98
N GLY A 652 -10.60 18.96 7.73
CA GLY A 652 -9.28 18.63 8.29
C GLY A 652 -8.21 19.63 7.82
N ALA A 653 -7.42 20.18 8.75
CA ALA A 653 -6.36 21.15 8.47
C ALA A 653 -4.99 20.67 8.91
N ALA A 654 -4.91 19.74 9.85
CA ALA A 654 -3.66 19.19 10.36
C ALA A 654 -3.82 17.76 10.88
N ASN A 655 -2.72 17.05 10.94
CA ASN A 655 -2.56 15.84 11.74
C ASN A 655 -1.38 16.02 12.70
N PHE A 656 -1.50 15.48 13.91
CA PHE A 656 -0.43 15.42 14.88
C PHE A 656 -0.01 13.96 15.07
N ALA A 657 1.28 13.68 15.01
CA ALA A 657 1.82 12.33 15.17
C ALA A 657 3.15 12.35 15.93
N LYS A 658 3.50 11.24 16.59
CA LYS A 658 4.88 11.03 17.04
C LYS A 658 5.78 10.71 15.85
N GLU A 659 5.25 9.94 14.91
CA GLU A 659 5.92 9.49 13.69
C GLU A 659 4.88 9.18 12.61
N TYR A 660 5.20 9.38 11.35
CA TYR A 660 4.38 8.89 10.23
C TYR A 660 4.87 7.50 9.81
N ALA A 661 3.95 6.55 9.65
CA ALA A 661 4.29 5.17 9.30
C ALA A 661 4.96 5.08 7.93
N THR A 662 4.47 5.85 6.96
CA THR A 662 5.00 5.86 5.59
C THR A 662 5.14 7.28 5.04
N LYS A 663 6.13 7.48 4.14
CA LYS A 663 6.23 8.70 3.33
C LYS A 663 4.94 8.96 2.56
N ARG A 664 4.30 7.91 2.02
CA ARG A 664 3.08 7.99 1.22
C ARG A 664 1.94 8.73 1.91
N TYR A 665 1.63 8.35 3.14
CA TYR A 665 0.53 9.01 3.88
C TYR A 665 0.87 10.46 4.21
N ARG A 666 2.12 10.72 4.61
CA ARG A 666 2.58 12.10 4.87
C ARG A 666 2.48 12.96 3.61
N SER A 667 2.90 12.46 2.45
CA SER A 667 2.77 13.14 1.15
C SER A 667 1.29 13.39 0.78
N ASN A 668 0.40 12.44 1.08
CA ASN A 668 -1.03 12.63 0.87
C ASN A 668 -1.58 13.78 1.73
N CYS A 669 -1.18 13.88 3.01
CA CYS A 669 -1.56 15.01 3.85
C CYS A 669 -1.09 16.34 3.22
N ILE A 670 0.16 16.43 2.77
CA ILE A 670 0.74 17.61 2.13
C ILE A 670 -0.05 17.97 0.86
N ASN A 671 -0.29 17.03 -0.03
CA ASN A 671 -0.99 17.27 -1.29
C ASN A 671 -2.45 17.74 -1.10
N TRP A 672 -3.06 17.40 0.02
CA TRP A 672 -4.38 17.86 0.42
C TRP A 672 -4.36 19.05 1.38
N GLY A 673 -3.19 19.69 1.58
CA GLY A 673 -3.07 20.92 2.38
C GLY A 673 -3.28 20.70 3.87
N MET A 674 -3.11 19.49 4.36
CA MET A 674 -3.12 19.17 5.79
C MET A 674 -1.69 19.17 6.35
N LEU A 675 -1.43 20.01 7.33
CA LEU A 675 -0.14 20.14 7.98
C LEU A 675 0.23 18.87 8.76
N PRO A 676 1.28 18.11 8.36
CA PRO A 676 1.63 16.85 9.01
C PRO A 676 2.60 17.08 10.17
N PHE A 677 2.10 17.60 11.28
CA PHE A 677 2.90 17.93 12.45
C PHE A 677 3.45 16.71 13.18
N LEU A 678 4.68 16.84 13.65
CA LEU A 678 5.32 15.95 14.61
C LEU A 678 5.30 16.60 15.98
N VAL A 679 4.92 15.83 17.01
CA VAL A 679 4.87 16.26 18.41
C VAL A 679 5.63 15.28 19.30
N GLU A 680 6.54 15.80 20.15
CA GLU A 680 7.34 14.96 21.02
C GLU A 680 6.54 14.45 22.24
N ASP A 681 5.80 15.35 22.88
CA ASP A 681 4.92 15.03 24.03
C ASP A 681 3.45 15.30 23.68
N PRO A 682 2.68 14.28 23.29
CA PRO A 682 1.27 14.45 22.97
C PRO A 682 0.37 14.64 24.21
N SER A 683 0.88 14.48 25.43
CA SER A 683 0.12 14.68 26.67
C SER A 683 -0.23 16.16 26.95
N VAL A 684 0.30 17.07 26.12
CA VAL A 684 0.01 18.51 26.22
C VAL A 684 -1.43 18.86 25.81
N PHE A 685 -2.09 17.99 25.04
CA PHE A 685 -3.47 18.15 24.57
C PHE A 685 -4.22 16.80 24.60
N GLU A 686 -5.53 16.87 24.53
CA GLU A 686 -6.42 15.73 24.51
C GLU A 686 -7.60 15.94 23.54
N LEU A 687 -8.47 14.94 23.42
CA LEU A 687 -9.68 15.05 22.59
C LEU A 687 -10.54 16.23 23.04
N GLY A 688 -10.89 17.10 22.09
CA GLY A 688 -11.71 18.28 22.31
C GLY A 688 -10.94 19.58 22.55
N ASP A 689 -9.64 19.52 22.83
CA ASP A 689 -8.80 20.70 22.96
C ASP A 689 -8.64 21.43 21.64
N CYS A 690 -8.49 22.75 21.69
CA CYS A 690 -8.11 23.58 20.56
C CYS A 690 -6.60 23.83 20.56
N ILE A 691 -5.98 23.83 19.40
CA ILE A 691 -4.57 24.18 19.23
C ILE A 691 -4.47 25.39 18.31
N TYR A 692 -3.95 26.48 18.82
CA TYR A 692 -3.66 27.69 18.06
C TYR A 692 -2.21 27.71 17.59
N LEU A 693 -2.00 28.00 16.32
CA LEU A 693 -0.72 28.02 15.62
C LEU A 693 -0.48 29.42 15.06
N PRO A 694 0.10 30.35 15.88
CA PRO A 694 0.35 31.73 15.45
C PRO A 694 1.44 31.78 14.38
N GLY A 695 1.20 32.55 13.30
CA GLY A 695 2.17 32.78 12.23
C GLY A 695 2.56 31.51 11.44
N VAL A 696 1.72 30.49 11.43
CA VAL A 696 2.03 29.19 10.82
C VAL A 696 2.36 29.29 9.34
N ARG A 697 1.64 30.15 8.58
CA ARG A 697 1.91 30.34 7.14
C ARG A 697 3.31 30.94 6.92
N LYS A 698 3.68 31.92 7.70
CA LYS A 698 5.02 32.54 7.63
C LYS A 698 6.11 31.52 7.98
N ALA A 699 5.96 30.83 9.10
CA ALA A 699 6.93 29.83 9.55
C ALA A 699 7.12 28.68 8.53
N LEU A 700 6.01 28.25 7.90
CA LEU A 700 6.03 27.25 6.84
C LEU A 700 6.83 27.72 5.62
N LEU A 701 6.58 28.93 5.12
CA LEU A 701 7.24 29.48 3.92
C LEU A 701 8.71 29.83 4.18
N GLU A 702 9.05 30.24 5.40
CA GLU A 702 10.45 30.52 5.83
C GLU A 702 11.22 29.24 6.20
N ALA A 703 10.62 28.06 6.05
CA ALA A 703 11.23 26.78 6.36
C ALA A 703 11.73 26.65 7.83
N ALA A 704 10.95 27.17 8.77
CA ALA A 704 11.27 27.07 10.19
C ALA A 704 11.29 25.61 10.66
N ASP A 705 12.31 25.21 11.39
CA ASP A 705 12.44 23.83 11.91
C ASP A 705 11.37 23.48 12.94
N THR A 706 10.96 24.48 13.73
CA THR A 706 9.94 24.36 14.77
C THR A 706 8.94 25.50 14.67
N MET A 707 7.71 25.23 15.08
CA MET A 707 6.64 26.21 15.11
C MET A 707 6.02 26.28 16.52
N PRO A 708 5.70 27.47 17.03
CA PRO A 708 4.98 27.61 18.29
C PRO A 708 3.54 27.09 18.14
N ALA A 709 3.05 26.44 19.17
CA ALA A 709 1.68 25.96 19.28
C ALA A 709 1.15 26.18 20.69
N VAL A 710 -0.14 26.44 20.80
CA VAL A 710 -0.80 26.77 22.05
C VAL A 710 -2.04 25.91 22.22
N ALA A 711 -2.01 24.97 23.14
CA ALA A 711 -3.18 24.16 23.49
C ALA A 711 -4.12 25.00 24.40
N VAL A 712 -5.39 25.11 24.03
CA VAL A 712 -6.45 25.76 24.79
C VAL A 712 -7.46 24.71 25.18
N LYS A 713 -7.59 24.46 26.46
CA LYS A 713 -8.55 23.48 27.00
C LYS A 713 -9.96 24.07 27.11
N PRO A 714 -11.01 23.23 27.17
CA PRO A 714 -12.38 23.71 27.32
C PRO A 714 -12.64 24.59 28.56
N ASN A 715 -11.81 24.42 29.60
CA ASN A 715 -11.87 25.26 30.81
C ASN A 715 -11.13 26.60 30.67
N GLY A 716 -10.61 26.95 29.50
CA GLY A 716 -9.87 28.17 29.22
C GLY A 716 -8.40 28.15 29.66
N SER A 717 -7.87 27.03 30.19
CA SER A 717 -6.45 26.93 30.49
C SER A 717 -5.62 26.79 29.20
N VAL A 718 -4.43 27.40 29.23
CA VAL A 718 -3.55 27.51 28.05
C VAL A 718 -2.20 26.86 28.35
N LYS A 719 -1.67 26.08 27.41
CA LYS A 719 -0.34 25.45 27.51
C LYS A 719 0.42 25.63 26.20
N GLU A 720 1.59 26.22 26.27
CA GLU A 720 2.49 26.39 25.13
C GLU A 720 3.33 25.13 24.89
N PHE A 721 3.59 24.83 23.62
CA PHE A 721 4.47 23.76 23.17
C PHE A 721 5.00 24.05 21.77
N THR A 722 5.78 23.15 21.19
CA THR A 722 6.32 23.30 19.84
C THR A 722 5.97 22.07 19.00
N VAL A 723 5.80 22.30 17.69
CA VAL A 723 5.58 21.26 16.69
C VAL A 723 6.63 21.37 15.58
N LYS A 724 6.84 20.28 14.85
CA LYS A 724 7.74 20.20 13.68
C LYS A 724 6.97 19.68 12.48
N LEU A 725 7.35 20.12 11.27
CA LEU A 725 6.82 19.55 10.02
C LEU A 725 7.76 18.51 9.42
N GLY A 726 9.01 18.43 9.86
CA GLY A 726 10.06 17.64 9.22
C GLY A 726 10.49 18.23 7.87
N ALA A 727 11.30 17.50 7.12
CA ALA A 727 11.79 17.98 5.83
C ALA A 727 10.65 18.14 4.82
N LEU A 728 10.59 19.30 4.17
CA LEU A 728 9.67 19.66 3.10
C LEU A 728 10.46 20.32 1.97
N THR A 729 10.09 20.03 0.73
CA THR A 729 10.57 20.80 -0.43
C THR A 729 9.85 22.14 -0.52
N ASP A 730 10.39 23.08 -1.29
CA ASP A 730 9.74 24.40 -1.48
C ASP A 730 8.35 24.26 -2.14
N ALA A 731 8.22 23.32 -3.08
CA ALA A 731 6.92 23.02 -3.70
C ALA A 731 5.91 22.47 -2.68
N GLU A 732 6.32 21.58 -1.78
CA GLU A 732 5.44 21.05 -0.71
C GLU A 732 5.02 22.14 0.26
N ARG A 733 5.90 23.07 0.61
CA ARG A 733 5.56 24.25 1.44
C ARG A 733 4.51 25.11 0.75
N GLN A 734 4.68 25.37 -0.54
CA GLN A 734 3.75 26.18 -1.31
C GLN A 734 2.38 25.49 -1.47
N ILE A 735 2.36 24.15 -1.72
CA ILE A 735 1.11 23.37 -1.78
C ILE A 735 0.33 23.49 -0.46
N LEU A 736 1.01 23.38 0.69
CA LEU A 736 0.38 23.56 2.00
C LEU A 736 -0.15 24.99 2.19
N ALA A 737 0.60 25.99 1.76
CA ALA A 737 0.20 27.39 1.83
C ALA A 737 -0.99 27.72 0.93
N ASP A 738 -1.04 27.15 -0.28
CA ASP A 738 -2.14 27.31 -1.24
C ASP A 738 -3.38 26.47 -0.87
N GLY A 739 -3.28 25.62 0.14
CA GLY A 739 -4.36 24.84 0.72
C GLY A 739 -4.59 23.47 0.10
N CYS A 740 -4.08 23.19 -1.11
CA CYS A 740 -3.99 21.85 -1.71
C CYS A 740 -3.27 21.90 -3.06
N LEU A 741 -2.94 20.72 -3.58
CA LEU A 741 -2.28 20.55 -4.88
C LEU A 741 -3.05 21.19 -6.04
N ILE A 742 -4.38 21.09 -6.04
CA ILE A 742 -5.24 21.67 -7.11
C ILE A 742 -5.10 23.20 -7.13
N ASN A 743 -5.14 23.84 -5.97
CA ASN A 743 -4.98 25.29 -5.87
C ASN A 743 -3.58 25.72 -6.31
N TYR A 744 -2.54 24.97 -5.86
CA TYR A 744 -1.16 25.24 -6.24
C TYR A 744 -0.99 25.29 -7.76
N TYR A 745 -1.54 24.33 -8.51
CA TYR A 745 -1.44 24.33 -9.96
C TYR A 745 -2.35 25.33 -10.67
N LYS A 746 -3.40 25.82 -10.02
CA LYS A 746 -4.20 26.94 -10.56
C LYS A 746 -3.49 28.28 -10.41
N ASN A 747 -2.67 28.43 -9.38
CA ASN A 747 -1.97 29.66 -9.04
C ASN A 747 -0.57 29.77 -9.70
N ASN A 748 0.00 28.66 -10.17
CA ASN A 748 1.35 28.51 -10.75
C ASN A 748 1.33 27.76 -12.10
#